data_193edb3ebda22d50f8eb7db9a6efab13
#
_entry.id   193edb3ebda22d50f8eb7db9a6efab13
#
_cell.length_a   1.000
_cell.length_b   1.000
_cell.length_c   1.000
_cell.angle_alpha   90.00
_cell.angle_beta   90.00
_cell.angle_gamma   90.00
#
_symmetry.space_group_name_H-M   'P 1'
#
loop_
_entity.id
_entity.type
_entity.pdbx_description
1 polymer ?
#
loop_
_entity_poly.entity_id
_entity_poly.type
_entity_poly.pdbx_seq_one_letter_code
_entity_poly.pdbx_strand_id
1 'polypeptide(L)'
;MPPSNPLPPKENALFKRILRCYEHKQYKNGLKFAKQILSNPKFAEHGETLAMKGLTLNCLGRKDEAYEYVRRGLRNDLRSPVCWHVYGLLQRSDKKYDEAIKCYRNALKWEKENIQILRDLSLLQIQMRDLEGYKDTRYQLFMLRPTQRASWIGFAMSYHLLGDYEMANSILDAFRTNQMKGPYDYEHSELLLYQNMVLAESGHFDRALLHLQKFQTQILDKLSVKETSGEYYLKLKRFKEAESVYEDLLKRNPENVMYYEKLIEAKQVSDPDEKVAFFDLYKKEYPKAIAPRRLQLTAAQAQPVFARLVDDYLRHGLHKGIPPLFVDLRSLYADQSKADTIEKLILQYVENLSNTCTFSSEASEVKQPASALLWAYYYAAQHFDFKKETDKALYYIDAAIEHTPTLIELFIVKGRIYKHAGDPVSAYQWLEEAQAMDTADRYVNSKCARYMLRAGHVKRAEEMCAKFTREGVSATENLNEMQCMWFQTEAAAAYQRAQQWGEALKKAHEVDRHFAEIMEDQFDFHSYCMRKMTLRSYVGLLRLEDVLRSHPFYFRCSKVAIQVYLRLYSHPLQDPTSSVSVGSFWIEDRFALPIIYTTFLAYSTVRLSSDGLHRSDCARSIYFNCMQLYVRLHTVMISTARSRLQSCEVNMQSAVSMQLILTSHDCSRLRAVDIMTV
;
A
#
# COMPACT_ATOMS: atom_id res chain seq x y z
N MET A 1 -35.68 -36.02 -6.87
CA MET A 1 -35.88 -35.01 -7.93
C MET A 1 -35.48 -35.63 -9.27
N PRO A 2 -36.27 -35.53 -10.33
CA PRO A 2 -35.92 -36.10 -11.61
C PRO A 2 -34.65 -35.42 -12.15
N PRO A 3 -33.79 -36.15 -12.92
CA PRO A 3 -32.66 -35.57 -13.60
C PRO A 3 -33.15 -34.49 -14.59
N SER A 4 -32.32 -33.43 -14.80
CA SER A 4 -32.61 -32.40 -15.77
C SER A 4 -32.98 -33.01 -17.13
N ASN A 5 -34.19 -32.75 -17.61
CA ASN A 5 -34.56 -33.16 -18.96
C ASN A 5 -33.68 -32.39 -19.97
N PRO A 6 -32.84 -33.06 -20.77
CA PRO A 6 -32.04 -32.39 -21.76
C PRO A 6 -32.95 -31.62 -22.74
N LEU A 7 -32.57 -30.37 -23.04
CA LEU A 7 -33.29 -29.57 -24.02
C LEU A 7 -33.26 -30.23 -25.41
N PRO A 8 -34.41 -30.27 -26.13
CA PRO A 8 -34.42 -30.71 -27.52
C PRO A 8 -33.47 -29.86 -28.39
N PRO A 9 -33.05 -30.36 -29.56
CA PRO A 9 -32.05 -29.71 -30.41
C PRO A 9 -32.33 -28.23 -30.74
N LYS A 10 -33.61 -27.87 -30.91
CA LYS A 10 -34.04 -26.48 -31.20
C LYS A 10 -33.83 -25.56 -30.02
N GLU A 11 -34.30 -25.96 -28.84
CA GLU A 11 -34.17 -25.21 -27.59
C GLU A 11 -32.70 -25.16 -27.13
N ASN A 12 -31.94 -26.22 -27.33
CA ASN A 12 -30.51 -26.27 -27.06
C ASN A 12 -29.72 -25.31 -27.97
N ALA A 13 -30.12 -25.14 -29.22
CA ALA A 13 -29.54 -24.14 -30.12
C ALA A 13 -29.80 -22.70 -29.60
N LEU A 14 -31.00 -22.43 -29.05
CA LEU A 14 -31.33 -21.16 -28.41
C LEU A 14 -30.51 -20.96 -27.12
N PHE A 15 -30.32 -22.00 -26.31
CA PHE A 15 -29.49 -21.92 -25.11
C PHE A 15 -28.03 -21.61 -25.45
N LYS A 16 -27.45 -22.23 -26.46
CA LYS A 16 -26.12 -21.87 -26.96
C LYS A 16 -26.04 -20.40 -27.44
N ARG A 17 -27.12 -19.87 -28.00
CA ARG A 17 -27.20 -18.42 -28.35
C ARG A 17 -27.23 -17.52 -27.12
N ILE A 18 -27.87 -17.94 -26.01
CA ILE A 18 -27.85 -17.19 -24.74
C ILE A 18 -26.41 -17.07 -24.24
N LEU A 19 -25.64 -18.19 -24.23
CA LEU A 19 -24.24 -18.20 -23.84
C LEU A 19 -23.40 -17.24 -24.69
N ARG A 20 -23.53 -17.32 -26.03
CA ARG A 20 -22.83 -16.39 -26.94
C ARG A 20 -23.23 -14.94 -26.73
N CYS A 21 -24.53 -14.66 -26.51
CA CYS A 21 -24.98 -13.28 -26.20
C CYS A 21 -24.41 -12.78 -24.90
N TYR A 22 -24.24 -13.62 -23.90
CA TYR A 22 -23.59 -13.27 -22.64
C TYR A 22 -22.08 -12.93 -22.85
N GLU A 23 -21.35 -13.76 -23.56
CA GLU A 23 -19.94 -13.57 -23.92
C GLU A 23 -19.72 -12.26 -24.69
N HIS A 24 -20.62 -11.96 -25.65
CA HIS A 24 -20.56 -10.73 -26.46
C HIS A 24 -21.24 -9.50 -25.82
N LYS A 25 -21.60 -9.57 -24.53
CA LYS A 25 -22.28 -8.48 -23.78
C LYS A 25 -23.62 -8.03 -24.40
N GLN A 26 -24.26 -8.89 -25.23
CA GLN A 26 -25.56 -8.62 -25.85
C GLN A 26 -26.72 -9.06 -24.94
N TYR A 27 -26.77 -8.54 -23.73
CA TYR A 27 -27.67 -9.01 -22.66
C TYR A 27 -29.16 -8.96 -23.02
N LYS A 28 -29.61 -7.89 -23.70
CA LYS A 28 -31.00 -7.77 -24.14
C LYS A 28 -31.44 -8.88 -25.09
N ASN A 29 -30.56 -9.28 -26.01
CA ASN A 29 -30.81 -10.38 -26.94
C ASN A 29 -30.81 -11.73 -26.22
N GLY A 30 -29.87 -11.94 -25.28
CA GLY A 30 -29.83 -13.11 -24.41
C GLY A 30 -31.16 -13.33 -23.65
N LEU A 31 -31.73 -12.26 -23.09
CA LEU A 31 -33.05 -12.33 -22.43
C LEU A 31 -34.19 -12.70 -23.37
N LYS A 32 -34.18 -12.25 -24.65
CA LYS A 32 -35.21 -12.64 -25.63
C LYS A 32 -35.16 -14.13 -25.87
N PHE A 33 -33.97 -14.73 -26.08
CA PHE A 33 -33.82 -16.16 -26.29
C PHE A 33 -34.19 -16.96 -25.03
N ALA A 34 -33.83 -16.50 -23.83
CA ALA A 34 -34.24 -17.13 -22.59
C ALA A 34 -35.76 -17.12 -22.41
N LYS A 35 -36.45 -16.00 -22.73
CA LYS A 35 -37.90 -15.93 -22.72
C LYS A 35 -38.54 -16.92 -23.72
N GLN A 36 -37.98 -17.07 -24.93
CA GLN A 36 -38.50 -18.03 -25.92
C GLN A 36 -38.48 -19.48 -25.41
N ILE A 37 -37.41 -19.89 -24.72
CA ILE A 37 -37.34 -21.23 -24.12
C ILE A 37 -38.36 -21.38 -23.01
N LEU A 38 -38.40 -20.42 -22.07
CA LEU A 38 -39.24 -20.45 -20.87
C LEU A 38 -40.73 -20.21 -21.17
N SER A 39 -41.09 -19.71 -22.36
CA SER A 39 -42.47 -19.57 -22.79
C SER A 39 -43.15 -20.91 -23.09
N ASN A 40 -42.36 -21.94 -23.35
CA ASN A 40 -42.90 -23.28 -23.54
C ASN A 40 -43.18 -23.92 -22.17
N PRO A 41 -44.46 -24.33 -21.86
CA PRO A 41 -44.81 -24.90 -20.57
C PRO A 41 -43.93 -26.08 -20.14
N LYS A 42 -43.46 -26.88 -21.12
CA LYS A 42 -42.56 -28.02 -20.84
C LYS A 42 -41.18 -27.63 -20.31
N PHE A 43 -40.71 -26.42 -20.61
CA PHE A 43 -39.39 -25.94 -20.26
C PHE A 43 -39.42 -24.66 -19.37
N ALA A 44 -40.60 -24.26 -18.91
CA ALA A 44 -40.81 -23.08 -18.09
C ALA A 44 -39.96 -23.09 -16.78
N GLU A 45 -39.68 -24.30 -16.28
CA GLU A 45 -38.87 -24.55 -15.07
C GLU A 45 -37.47 -25.12 -15.37
N HIS A 46 -36.99 -25.00 -16.61
CA HIS A 46 -35.66 -25.52 -16.94
C HIS A 46 -34.55 -24.75 -16.18
N GLY A 47 -33.87 -25.43 -15.26
CA GLY A 47 -32.94 -24.82 -14.25
C GLY A 47 -31.83 -23.97 -14.86
N GLU A 48 -31.11 -24.52 -15.85
CA GLU A 48 -30.00 -23.81 -16.49
C GLU A 48 -30.45 -22.54 -17.24
N THR A 49 -31.61 -22.61 -17.91
CA THR A 49 -32.16 -21.44 -18.63
C THR A 49 -32.58 -20.35 -17.65
N LEU A 50 -33.18 -20.72 -16.51
CA LEU A 50 -33.53 -19.79 -15.44
C LEU A 50 -32.27 -19.14 -14.83
N ALA A 51 -31.23 -19.94 -14.55
CA ALA A 51 -29.97 -19.46 -14.04
C ALA A 51 -29.32 -18.45 -15.01
N MET A 52 -29.20 -18.80 -16.30
CA MET A 52 -28.61 -17.92 -17.32
C MET A 52 -29.43 -16.62 -17.53
N LYS A 53 -30.77 -16.72 -17.43
CA LYS A 53 -31.63 -15.53 -17.44
C LYS A 53 -31.33 -14.61 -16.25
N GLY A 54 -31.18 -15.19 -15.06
CA GLY A 54 -30.81 -14.44 -13.87
C GLY A 54 -29.44 -13.77 -14.01
N LEU A 55 -28.42 -14.48 -14.48
CA LEU A 55 -27.09 -13.92 -14.73
C LEU A 55 -27.15 -12.73 -15.72
N THR A 56 -27.92 -12.87 -16.78
CA THR A 56 -28.12 -11.79 -17.77
C THR A 56 -28.84 -10.58 -17.19
N LEU A 57 -29.81 -10.79 -16.28
CA LEU A 57 -30.48 -9.72 -15.53
C LEU A 57 -29.54 -8.99 -14.58
N ASN A 58 -28.64 -9.70 -13.90
CA ASN A 58 -27.61 -9.10 -13.05
C ASN A 58 -26.71 -8.14 -13.85
N CYS A 59 -26.30 -8.54 -15.05
CA CYS A 59 -25.51 -7.67 -15.94
C CYS A 59 -26.27 -6.42 -16.43
N LEU A 60 -27.61 -6.43 -16.35
CA LEU A 60 -28.47 -5.26 -16.61
C LEU A 60 -28.82 -4.43 -15.37
N GLY A 61 -28.23 -4.76 -14.21
CA GLY A 61 -28.45 -4.05 -12.96
C GLY A 61 -29.70 -4.46 -12.16
N ARG A 62 -30.45 -5.46 -12.64
CA ARG A 62 -31.70 -5.96 -12.00
C ARG A 62 -31.37 -7.09 -11.02
N LYS A 63 -30.71 -6.74 -9.90
CA LYS A 63 -30.13 -7.71 -8.96
C LYS A 63 -31.17 -8.61 -8.27
N ASP A 64 -32.24 -8.04 -7.75
CA ASP A 64 -33.23 -8.81 -6.98
C ASP A 64 -33.88 -9.88 -7.83
N GLU A 65 -34.29 -9.53 -9.04
CA GLU A 65 -34.84 -10.48 -10.00
C GLU A 65 -33.78 -11.53 -10.42
N ALA A 66 -32.54 -11.12 -10.57
CA ALA A 66 -31.46 -12.03 -10.90
C ALA A 66 -31.33 -13.12 -9.83
N TYR A 67 -31.31 -12.76 -8.56
CA TYR A 67 -31.26 -13.71 -7.44
C TYR A 67 -32.49 -14.63 -7.39
N GLU A 68 -33.67 -14.10 -7.66
CA GLU A 68 -34.90 -14.90 -7.70
C GLU A 68 -34.79 -16.00 -8.77
N TYR A 69 -34.46 -15.61 -10.01
CA TYR A 69 -34.35 -16.57 -11.12
C TYR A 69 -33.22 -17.61 -10.90
N VAL A 70 -32.06 -17.18 -10.39
CA VAL A 70 -30.95 -18.10 -10.14
C VAL A 70 -31.29 -19.08 -9.03
N ARG A 71 -31.87 -18.63 -7.92
CA ARG A 71 -32.30 -19.51 -6.81
C ARG A 71 -33.39 -20.49 -7.26
N ARG A 72 -34.33 -20.03 -8.09
CA ARG A 72 -35.37 -20.89 -8.69
C ARG A 72 -34.75 -21.95 -9.61
N GLY A 73 -33.80 -21.53 -10.47
CA GLY A 73 -33.06 -22.44 -11.32
C GLY A 73 -32.29 -23.50 -10.53
N LEU A 74 -31.63 -23.11 -9.45
CA LEU A 74 -30.88 -24.02 -8.59
C LEU A 74 -31.76 -24.98 -7.80
N ARG A 75 -32.97 -24.54 -7.35
CA ARG A 75 -33.95 -25.43 -6.70
C ARG A 75 -34.46 -26.51 -7.63
N ASN A 76 -34.61 -26.15 -8.92
CA ASN A 76 -35.11 -27.10 -9.93
C ASN A 76 -34.03 -28.09 -10.37
N ASP A 77 -32.76 -27.70 -10.33
CA ASP A 77 -31.67 -28.59 -10.69
C ASP A 77 -30.43 -28.38 -9.81
N LEU A 78 -30.39 -29.06 -8.68
CA LEU A 78 -29.25 -29.04 -7.73
C LEU A 78 -28.02 -29.80 -8.26
N ARG A 79 -28.17 -30.61 -9.34
CA ARG A 79 -27.05 -31.37 -9.91
C ARG A 79 -26.39 -30.66 -11.08
N SER A 80 -26.98 -29.57 -11.59
CA SER A 80 -26.41 -28.85 -12.72
C SER A 80 -25.18 -28.06 -12.30
N PRO A 81 -23.99 -28.30 -12.90
CA PRO A 81 -22.81 -27.50 -12.71
C PRO A 81 -23.01 -26.05 -13.17
N VAL A 82 -23.82 -25.83 -14.21
CA VAL A 82 -24.14 -24.51 -14.75
C VAL A 82 -24.89 -23.67 -13.74
N CYS A 83 -25.90 -24.22 -13.04
CA CYS A 83 -26.65 -23.50 -12.03
C CYS A 83 -25.79 -23.08 -10.86
N TRP A 84 -24.91 -23.96 -10.37
CA TRP A 84 -23.96 -23.63 -9.29
C TRP A 84 -22.91 -22.63 -9.75
N HIS A 85 -22.36 -22.77 -10.96
CA HIS A 85 -21.39 -21.79 -11.50
C HIS A 85 -22.00 -20.39 -11.63
N VAL A 86 -23.20 -20.31 -12.21
CA VAL A 86 -23.93 -19.03 -12.33
C VAL A 86 -24.21 -18.42 -10.96
N TYR A 87 -24.62 -19.22 -9.97
CA TYR A 87 -24.84 -18.71 -8.62
C TYR A 87 -23.55 -18.19 -8.00
N GLY A 88 -22.43 -18.88 -8.22
CA GLY A 88 -21.09 -18.43 -7.82
C GLY A 88 -20.68 -17.10 -8.49
N LEU A 89 -20.96 -16.93 -9.80
CA LEU A 89 -20.73 -15.66 -10.52
C LEU A 89 -21.55 -14.50 -9.92
N LEU A 90 -22.79 -14.80 -9.51
CA LEU A 90 -23.65 -13.82 -8.85
C LEU A 90 -23.08 -13.40 -7.48
N GLN A 91 -22.68 -14.38 -6.66
CA GLN A 91 -22.06 -14.13 -5.36
C GLN A 91 -20.75 -13.33 -5.51
N ARG A 92 -19.94 -13.66 -6.53
CA ARG A 92 -18.72 -12.92 -6.87
C ARG A 92 -19.02 -11.47 -7.23
N SER A 93 -20.08 -11.20 -8.01
CA SER A 93 -20.47 -9.85 -8.39
C SER A 93 -20.91 -8.98 -7.19
N ASP A 94 -21.39 -9.64 -6.13
CA ASP A 94 -21.75 -9.01 -4.86
C ASP A 94 -20.60 -9.07 -3.83
N LYS A 95 -19.37 -9.43 -4.26
CA LYS A 95 -18.17 -9.49 -3.43
C LYS A 95 -18.22 -10.49 -2.28
N LYS A 96 -19.14 -11.45 -2.35
CA LYS A 96 -19.27 -12.56 -1.38
C LYS A 96 -18.41 -13.74 -1.82
N TYR A 97 -17.10 -13.57 -1.75
CA TYR A 97 -16.12 -14.50 -2.32
C TYR A 97 -16.15 -15.88 -1.67
N ASP A 98 -16.34 -15.96 -0.35
CA ASP A 98 -16.45 -17.23 0.36
C ASP A 98 -17.63 -18.07 -0.13
N GLU A 99 -18.79 -17.45 -0.35
CA GLU A 99 -19.96 -18.12 -0.88
C GLU A 99 -19.75 -18.52 -2.36
N ALA A 100 -19.08 -17.68 -3.14
CA ALA A 100 -18.73 -18.02 -4.51
C ALA A 100 -17.79 -19.23 -4.59
N ILE A 101 -16.79 -19.33 -3.73
CA ILE A 101 -15.89 -20.50 -3.62
C ILE A 101 -16.70 -21.79 -3.32
N LYS A 102 -17.64 -21.73 -2.35
CA LYS A 102 -18.51 -22.85 -2.03
C LYS A 102 -19.35 -23.29 -3.24
N CYS A 103 -19.90 -22.30 -3.98
CA CYS A 103 -20.68 -22.58 -5.20
C CYS A 103 -19.83 -23.26 -6.28
N TYR A 104 -18.62 -22.78 -6.54
CA TYR A 104 -17.73 -23.37 -7.52
C TYR A 104 -17.27 -24.77 -7.12
N ARG A 105 -16.96 -24.99 -5.84
CA ARG A 105 -16.67 -26.34 -5.31
C ARG A 105 -17.86 -27.28 -5.50
N ASN A 106 -19.10 -26.82 -5.31
CA ASN A 106 -20.29 -27.60 -5.56
C ASN A 106 -20.51 -27.90 -7.05
N ALA A 107 -20.25 -26.95 -7.93
CA ALA A 107 -20.29 -27.18 -9.39
C ALA A 107 -19.30 -28.29 -9.82
N LEU A 108 -18.07 -28.23 -9.29
CA LEU A 108 -17.01 -29.22 -9.59
C LEU A 108 -17.29 -30.62 -9.04
N LYS A 109 -18.21 -30.81 -8.07
CA LYS A 109 -18.66 -32.17 -7.67
C LYS A 109 -19.34 -32.93 -8.83
N TRP A 110 -20.01 -32.20 -9.71
CA TRP A 110 -20.75 -32.77 -10.82
C TRP A 110 -19.94 -32.76 -12.12
N GLU A 111 -19.07 -31.77 -12.31
CA GLU A 111 -18.21 -31.66 -13.49
C GLU A 111 -16.77 -31.31 -13.07
N LYS A 112 -16.01 -32.36 -12.72
CA LYS A 112 -14.66 -32.20 -12.11
C LYS A 112 -13.64 -31.58 -13.06
N GLU A 113 -13.80 -31.74 -14.37
CA GLU A 113 -12.84 -31.31 -15.39
C GLU A 113 -13.24 -30.02 -16.09
N ASN A 114 -14.19 -29.27 -15.54
CA ASN A 114 -14.59 -27.98 -16.11
C ASN A 114 -13.53 -26.91 -15.88
N ILE A 115 -12.76 -26.65 -16.93
CA ILE A 115 -11.61 -25.70 -16.90
C ILE A 115 -12.04 -24.30 -16.55
N GLN A 116 -13.23 -23.85 -16.98
CA GLN A 116 -13.71 -22.51 -16.71
C GLN A 116 -13.97 -22.31 -15.21
N ILE A 117 -14.67 -23.29 -14.60
CA ILE A 117 -14.98 -23.26 -13.16
C ILE A 117 -13.69 -23.35 -12.34
N LEU A 118 -12.74 -24.22 -12.73
CA LEU A 118 -11.42 -24.30 -12.06
C LEU A 118 -10.63 -23.00 -12.14
N ARG A 119 -10.66 -22.30 -13.29
CA ARG A 119 -10.02 -21.00 -13.43
C ARG A 119 -10.65 -19.96 -12.50
N ASP A 120 -11.98 -19.85 -12.53
CA ASP A 120 -12.70 -18.90 -11.69
C ASP A 120 -12.47 -19.19 -10.19
N LEU A 121 -12.47 -20.48 -9.81
CA LEU A 121 -12.16 -20.89 -8.44
C LEU A 121 -10.74 -20.50 -8.04
N SER A 122 -9.74 -20.77 -8.89
CA SER A 122 -8.35 -20.44 -8.58
C SER A 122 -8.12 -18.94 -8.41
N LEU A 123 -8.84 -18.09 -9.17
CA LEU A 123 -8.75 -16.63 -9.02
C LEU A 123 -9.31 -16.16 -7.68
N LEU A 124 -10.44 -16.74 -7.24
CA LEU A 124 -11.00 -16.42 -5.93
C LEU A 124 -10.13 -16.92 -4.78
N GLN A 125 -9.55 -18.11 -4.92
CA GLN A 125 -8.68 -18.68 -3.88
C GLN A 125 -7.43 -17.82 -3.65
N ILE A 126 -6.77 -17.35 -4.70
CA ILE A 126 -5.62 -16.47 -4.53
C ILE A 126 -6.03 -15.08 -3.99
N GLN A 127 -7.18 -14.55 -4.41
CA GLN A 127 -7.73 -13.30 -3.86
C GLN A 127 -8.00 -13.42 -2.37
N MET A 128 -8.54 -14.53 -1.92
CA MET A 128 -8.86 -14.81 -0.52
C MET A 128 -7.70 -15.41 0.29
N ARG A 129 -6.52 -15.62 -0.34
CA ARG A 129 -5.36 -16.27 0.28
C ARG A 129 -5.62 -17.70 0.77
N ASP A 130 -6.58 -18.43 0.15
CA ASP A 130 -6.74 -19.88 0.32
C ASP A 130 -5.64 -20.59 -0.50
N LEU A 131 -4.39 -20.54 -0.01
CA LEU A 131 -3.21 -20.99 -0.75
C LEU A 131 -3.19 -22.51 -0.96
N GLU A 132 -3.66 -23.30 0.01
CA GLU A 132 -3.77 -24.76 -0.13
C GLU A 132 -4.80 -25.12 -1.20
N GLY A 133 -5.99 -24.55 -1.12
CA GLY A 133 -7.01 -24.76 -2.15
C GLY A 133 -6.56 -24.28 -3.53
N TYR A 134 -5.81 -23.17 -3.58
CA TYR A 134 -5.21 -22.66 -4.80
C TYR A 134 -4.23 -23.66 -5.42
N LYS A 135 -3.35 -24.26 -4.63
CA LYS A 135 -2.40 -25.29 -5.07
C LYS A 135 -3.14 -26.47 -5.70
N ASP A 136 -4.16 -27.01 -5.01
CA ASP A 136 -4.92 -28.16 -5.50
C ASP A 136 -5.64 -27.85 -6.81
N THR A 137 -6.26 -26.66 -6.91
CA THR A 137 -6.94 -26.24 -8.14
C THR A 137 -5.94 -26.01 -9.29
N ARG A 138 -4.76 -25.45 -9.01
CA ARG A 138 -3.70 -25.24 -10.01
C ARG A 138 -3.10 -26.57 -10.48
N TYR A 139 -2.98 -27.55 -9.61
CA TYR A 139 -2.59 -28.90 -9.99
C TYR A 139 -3.60 -29.53 -10.97
N GLN A 140 -4.91 -29.45 -10.68
CA GLN A 140 -5.94 -29.95 -11.59
C GLN A 140 -5.90 -29.26 -12.96
N LEU A 141 -5.75 -27.91 -12.97
CA LEU A 141 -5.59 -27.15 -14.22
C LEU A 141 -4.33 -27.56 -15.01
N PHE A 142 -3.24 -27.87 -14.31
CA PHE A 142 -2.03 -28.37 -14.92
C PHE A 142 -2.21 -29.73 -15.55
N MET A 143 -2.85 -30.66 -14.84
CA MET A 143 -3.14 -32.01 -15.37
C MET A 143 -4.05 -31.98 -16.60
N LEU A 144 -5.07 -31.10 -16.63
CA LEU A 144 -5.99 -30.95 -17.75
C LEU A 144 -5.38 -30.22 -18.95
N ARG A 145 -4.43 -29.33 -18.74
CA ARG A 145 -3.84 -28.50 -19.80
C ARG A 145 -2.31 -28.36 -19.64
N PRO A 146 -1.54 -29.47 -19.77
CA PRO A 146 -0.08 -29.44 -19.58
C PRO A 146 0.67 -28.69 -20.69
N THR A 147 0.03 -28.39 -21.82
CA THR A 147 0.62 -27.59 -22.89
C THR A 147 0.52 -26.10 -22.69
N GLN A 148 -0.30 -25.64 -21.74
CA GLN A 148 -0.49 -24.22 -21.48
C GLN A 148 0.56 -23.69 -20.46
N ARG A 149 1.35 -22.68 -20.86
CA ARG A 149 2.33 -22.00 -20.00
C ARG A 149 1.74 -21.54 -18.67
N ALA A 150 0.55 -20.92 -18.69
CA ALA A 150 -0.11 -20.44 -17.49
C ALA A 150 -0.45 -21.54 -16.48
N SER A 151 -0.62 -22.79 -16.91
CA SER A 151 -0.83 -23.93 -16.01
C SER A 151 0.44 -24.26 -15.22
N TRP A 152 1.59 -24.34 -15.90
CA TRP A 152 2.90 -24.57 -15.27
C TRP A 152 3.26 -23.47 -14.28
N ILE A 153 3.17 -22.23 -14.73
CA ILE A 153 3.55 -21.08 -13.92
C ILE A 153 2.64 -20.95 -12.70
N GLY A 154 1.32 -21.10 -12.88
CA GLY A 154 0.40 -21.04 -11.77
C GLY A 154 0.60 -22.18 -10.77
N PHE A 155 1.00 -23.36 -11.22
CA PHE A 155 1.32 -24.48 -10.36
C PHE A 155 2.64 -24.26 -9.60
N ALA A 156 3.71 -23.81 -10.26
CA ALA A 156 4.95 -23.44 -9.59
C ALA A 156 4.74 -22.32 -8.55
N MET A 157 3.97 -21.30 -8.91
CA MET A 157 3.69 -20.16 -8.02
C MET A 157 2.90 -20.59 -6.79
N SER A 158 2.01 -21.57 -6.89
CA SER A 158 1.26 -22.05 -5.72
C SER A 158 2.18 -22.67 -4.66
N TYR A 159 3.20 -23.42 -5.07
CA TYR A 159 4.22 -23.93 -4.16
C TYR A 159 5.12 -22.82 -3.60
N HIS A 160 5.52 -21.88 -4.46
CA HIS A 160 6.31 -20.73 -4.02
C HIS A 160 5.60 -19.93 -2.91
N LEU A 161 4.31 -19.64 -3.07
CA LEU A 161 3.53 -18.90 -2.08
C LEU A 161 3.29 -19.69 -0.77
N LEU A 162 3.33 -21.00 -0.83
CA LEU A 162 3.28 -21.89 0.34
C LEU A 162 4.65 -22.07 1.03
N GLY A 163 5.74 -21.55 0.42
CA GLY A 163 7.10 -21.70 0.94
C GLY A 163 7.79 -23.01 0.57
N ASP A 164 7.19 -23.86 -0.28
CA ASP A 164 7.84 -25.04 -0.83
C ASP A 164 8.67 -24.67 -2.08
N TYR A 165 9.81 -24.07 -1.83
CA TYR A 165 10.70 -23.54 -2.87
C TYR A 165 11.32 -24.63 -3.74
N GLU A 166 11.61 -25.81 -3.18
CA GLU A 166 12.24 -26.91 -3.92
C GLU A 166 11.27 -27.47 -4.97
N MET A 167 10.01 -27.69 -4.61
CA MET A 167 8.98 -28.14 -5.56
C MET A 167 8.72 -27.07 -6.61
N ALA A 168 8.60 -25.79 -6.20
CA ALA A 168 8.43 -24.67 -7.13
C ALA A 168 9.56 -24.61 -8.16
N ASN A 169 10.80 -24.72 -7.72
CA ASN A 169 11.99 -24.73 -8.60
C ASN A 169 11.98 -25.93 -9.55
N SER A 170 11.64 -27.13 -9.07
CA SER A 170 11.58 -28.35 -9.88
C SER A 170 10.57 -28.23 -11.02
N ILE A 171 9.39 -27.66 -10.73
CA ILE A 171 8.35 -27.40 -11.75
C ILE A 171 8.83 -26.38 -12.78
N LEU A 172 9.52 -25.29 -12.35
CA LEU A 172 10.06 -24.28 -13.26
C LEU A 172 11.17 -24.86 -14.15
N ASP A 173 12.05 -25.70 -13.60
CA ASP A 173 13.08 -26.40 -14.37
C ASP A 173 12.47 -27.35 -15.43
N ALA A 174 11.48 -28.14 -15.04
CA ALA A 174 10.78 -29.02 -15.95
C ALA A 174 10.06 -28.22 -17.07
N PHE A 175 9.43 -27.12 -16.73
CA PHE A 175 8.81 -26.24 -17.73
C PHE A 175 9.82 -25.69 -18.70
N ARG A 176 10.93 -25.10 -18.19
CA ARG A 176 11.99 -24.55 -19.03
C ARG A 176 12.61 -25.57 -19.96
N THR A 177 12.86 -26.78 -19.47
CA THR A 177 13.50 -27.84 -20.24
C THR A 177 12.59 -28.43 -21.33
N ASN A 178 11.31 -28.59 -21.02
CA ASN A 178 10.39 -29.32 -21.89
C ASN A 178 9.57 -28.42 -22.83
N GLN A 179 9.25 -27.20 -22.43
CA GLN A 179 8.26 -26.36 -23.11
C GLN A 179 8.86 -25.11 -23.78
N MET A 180 10.05 -24.63 -23.33
CA MET A 180 10.65 -23.41 -23.89
C MET A 180 11.62 -23.76 -25.04
N LYS A 181 11.10 -23.66 -26.24
CA LYS A 181 11.87 -23.78 -27.50
C LYS A 181 11.61 -22.53 -28.33
N GLY A 182 12.59 -21.63 -28.40
CA GLY A 182 12.44 -20.43 -29.21
C GLY A 182 13.45 -19.32 -28.85
N PRO A 183 13.32 -18.15 -29.49
CA PRO A 183 14.18 -17.02 -29.18
C PRO A 183 13.96 -16.54 -27.74
N TYR A 184 15.05 -16.08 -27.12
CA TYR A 184 15.02 -15.56 -25.75
C TYR A 184 14.40 -14.15 -25.73
N ASP A 185 13.13 -14.09 -25.40
CA ASP A 185 12.36 -12.88 -25.27
C ASP A 185 12.31 -12.35 -23.83
N TYR A 186 11.58 -11.27 -23.63
CA TYR A 186 11.35 -10.68 -22.30
C TYR A 186 10.68 -11.69 -21.34
N GLU A 187 9.73 -12.47 -21.83
CA GLU A 187 8.98 -13.42 -21.00
C GLU A 187 9.88 -14.56 -20.50
N HIS A 188 10.81 -15.00 -21.35
CA HIS A 188 11.84 -15.97 -20.96
C HIS A 188 12.81 -15.39 -19.91
N SER A 189 13.28 -14.16 -20.13
CA SER A 189 14.14 -13.46 -19.18
C SER A 189 13.47 -13.31 -17.81
N GLU A 190 12.19 -12.93 -17.76
CA GLU A 190 11.46 -12.79 -16.50
C GLU A 190 11.22 -14.13 -15.80
N LEU A 191 11.00 -15.22 -16.56
CA LEU A 191 10.92 -16.56 -15.98
C LEU A 191 12.23 -16.95 -15.27
N LEU A 192 13.37 -16.70 -15.90
CA LEU A 192 14.69 -17.02 -15.33
C LEU A 192 14.94 -16.19 -14.05
N LEU A 193 14.61 -14.91 -14.07
CA LEU A 193 14.74 -14.05 -12.89
C LEU A 193 13.78 -14.45 -11.77
N TYR A 194 12.57 -14.90 -12.11
CA TYR A 194 11.62 -15.42 -11.13
C TYR A 194 12.11 -16.73 -10.51
N GLN A 195 12.61 -17.67 -11.34
CA GLN A 195 13.22 -18.90 -10.84
C GLN A 195 14.41 -18.62 -9.92
N ASN A 196 15.23 -17.63 -10.29
CA ASN A 196 16.35 -17.20 -9.46
C ASN A 196 15.89 -16.64 -8.10
N MET A 197 14.79 -15.84 -8.09
CA MET A 197 14.19 -15.35 -6.85
C MET A 197 13.73 -16.51 -5.94
N VAL A 198 13.08 -17.54 -6.51
CA VAL A 198 12.66 -18.72 -5.74
C VAL A 198 13.86 -19.44 -5.10
N LEU A 199 14.97 -19.62 -5.87
CA LEU A 199 16.21 -20.20 -5.35
C LEU A 199 16.83 -19.35 -4.23
N ALA A 200 16.83 -18.05 -4.35
CA ALA A 200 17.37 -17.15 -3.33
C ALA A 200 16.51 -17.15 -2.05
N GLU A 201 15.21 -17.17 -2.18
CA GLU A 201 14.28 -17.21 -1.04
C GLU A 201 14.34 -18.56 -0.28
N SER A 202 14.75 -19.63 -0.96
CA SER A 202 15.05 -20.90 -0.29
C SER A 202 16.34 -20.89 0.55
N GLY A 203 17.12 -19.79 0.48
CA GLY A 203 18.41 -19.65 1.16
C GLY A 203 19.61 -20.26 0.41
N HIS A 204 19.41 -20.90 -0.73
CA HIS A 204 20.48 -21.51 -1.54
C HIS A 204 21.14 -20.51 -2.50
N PHE A 205 21.84 -19.52 -1.93
CA PHE A 205 22.50 -18.45 -2.71
C PHE A 205 23.59 -18.94 -3.66
N ASP A 206 24.26 -20.04 -3.35
CA ASP A 206 25.21 -20.72 -4.23
C ASP A 206 24.55 -21.23 -5.51
N ARG A 207 23.44 -21.95 -5.38
CA ARG A 207 22.63 -22.42 -6.51
C ARG A 207 22.03 -21.26 -7.31
N ALA A 208 21.54 -20.23 -6.62
CA ALA A 208 21.00 -19.03 -7.26
C ALA A 208 22.08 -18.29 -8.07
N LEU A 209 23.30 -18.18 -7.56
CA LEU A 209 24.43 -17.57 -8.26
C LEU A 209 24.83 -18.37 -9.51
N LEU A 210 24.96 -19.68 -9.38
CA LEU A 210 25.25 -20.59 -10.52
C LEU A 210 24.17 -20.50 -11.60
N HIS A 211 22.93 -20.37 -11.19
CA HIS A 211 21.79 -20.16 -12.10
C HIS A 211 21.94 -18.86 -12.88
N LEU A 212 22.25 -17.73 -12.22
CA LEU A 212 22.48 -16.45 -12.90
C LEU A 212 23.66 -16.52 -13.88
N GLN A 213 24.78 -17.10 -13.48
CA GLN A 213 25.95 -17.27 -14.33
C GLN A 213 25.66 -18.11 -15.58
N LYS A 214 24.93 -19.22 -15.42
CA LYS A 214 24.51 -20.10 -16.50
C LYS A 214 23.63 -19.42 -17.55
N PHE A 215 22.71 -18.57 -17.08
CA PHE A 215 21.68 -17.96 -17.92
C PHE A 215 21.88 -16.46 -18.20
N GLN A 216 22.98 -15.86 -17.76
CA GLN A 216 23.25 -14.41 -17.91
C GLN A 216 23.13 -13.89 -19.36
N THR A 217 23.44 -14.71 -20.37
CA THR A 217 23.32 -14.33 -21.79
C THR A 217 21.87 -14.24 -22.23
N GLN A 218 20.99 -15.04 -21.63
CA GLN A 218 19.56 -15.15 -21.95
C GLN A 218 18.70 -14.12 -21.20
N ILE A 219 19.22 -13.52 -20.12
CA ILE A 219 18.52 -12.52 -19.33
C ILE A 219 18.76 -11.15 -19.96
N LEU A 220 17.69 -10.42 -20.24
CA LEU A 220 17.75 -9.09 -20.85
C LEU A 220 18.18 -8.01 -19.86
N ASP A 221 17.71 -8.08 -18.62
CA ASP A 221 18.04 -7.13 -17.55
C ASP A 221 19.44 -7.40 -16.96
N LYS A 222 20.45 -6.89 -17.67
CA LYS A 222 21.86 -7.06 -17.27
C LYS A 222 22.21 -6.33 -15.96
N LEU A 223 21.48 -5.24 -15.65
CA LEU A 223 21.69 -4.50 -14.41
C LEU A 223 21.25 -5.34 -13.23
N SER A 224 20.03 -5.86 -13.28
CA SER A 224 19.48 -6.74 -12.24
C SER A 224 20.38 -7.98 -12.01
N VAL A 225 20.93 -8.56 -13.07
CA VAL A 225 21.88 -9.69 -12.93
C VAL A 225 23.12 -9.30 -12.13
N LYS A 226 23.71 -8.12 -12.41
CA LYS A 226 24.91 -7.64 -11.69
C LYS A 226 24.58 -7.34 -10.23
N GLU A 227 23.51 -6.57 -9.96
CA GLU A 227 23.10 -6.21 -8.60
C GLU A 227 22.82 -7.46 -7.75
N THR A 228 22.03 -8.38 -8.30
CA THR A 228 21.67 -9.63 -7.62
C THR A 228 22.90 -10.54 -7.40
N SER A 229 23.80 -10.62 -8.38
CA SER A 229 25.04 -11.39 -8.22
C SER A 229 25.93 -10.80 -7.11
N GLY A 230 26.06 -9.47 -7.05
CA GLY A 230 26.80 -8.77 -6.01
C GLY A 230 26.24 -9.07 -4.61
N GLU A 231 24.90 -9.06 -4.48
CA GLU A 231 24.23 -9.41 -3.22
C GLU A 231 24.50 -10.87 -2.81
N TYR A 232 24.43 -11.81 -3.76
CA TYR A 232 24.70 -13.22 -3.45
C TYR A 232 26.16 -13.46 -3.10
N TYR A 233 27.11 -12.77 -3.74
CA TYR A 233 28.52 -12.83 -3.33
C TYR A 233 28.71 -12.38 -1.88
N LEU A 234 28.04 -11.31 -1.44
CA LEU A 234 28.09 -10.87 -0.04
C LEU A 234 27.47 -11.91 0.90
N LYS A 235 26.31 -12.47 0.57
CA LYS A 235 25.65 -13.51 1.37
C LYS A 235 26.52 -14.77 1.51
N LEU A 236 27.26 -15.13 0.46
CA LEU A 236 28.20 -16.25 0.44
C LEU A 236 29.60 -15.90 1.01
N LYS A 237 29.80 -14.67 1.50
CA LYS A 237 31.07 -14.14 2.01
C LYS A 237 32.22 -14.20 0.98
N ARG A 238 31.86 -14.12 -0.31
CA ARG A 238 32.81 -14.05 -1.43
C ARG A 238 33.16 -12.59 -1.71
N PHE A 239 33.88 -11.97 -0.79
CA PHE A 239 34.06 -10.53 -0.74
C PHE A 239 34.80 -9.93 -1.93
N LYS A 240 35.81 -10.63 -2.47
CA LYS A 240 36.59 -10.13 -3.62
C LYS A 240 35.75 -10.01 -4.89
N GLU A 241 34.90 -10.99 -5.12
CA GLU A 241 33.98 -10.96 -6.28
C GLU A 241 32.87 -9.92 -6.10
N ALA A 242 32.35 -9.76 -4.88
CA ALA A 242 31.42 -8.71 -4.55
C ALA A 242 32.02 -7.32 -4.80
N GLU A 243 33.26 -7.08 -4.34
CA GLU A 243 34.00 -5.85 -4.57
C GLU A 243 34.07 -5.51 -6.05
N SER A 244 34.54 -6.45 -6.89
CA SER A 244 34.64 -6.23 -8.34
C SER A 244 33.30 -5.86 -8.99
N VAL A 245 32.20 -6.50 -8.56
CA VAL A 245 30.85 -6.22 -9.10
C VAL A 245 30.38 -4.83 -8.70
N TYR A 246 30.54 -4.43 -7.43
CA TYR A 246 30.09 -3.11 -6.97
C TYR A 246 30.96 -1.97 -7.48
N GLU A 247 32.25 -2.17 -7.70
CA GLU A 247 33.11 -1.21 -8.41
C GLU A 247 32.62 -0.98 -9.85
N ASP A 248 32.28 -2.05 -10.56
CA ASP A 248 31.68 -1.93 -11.91
C ASP A 248 30.32 -1.23 -11.91
N LEU A 249 29.50 -1.44 -10.88
CA LEU A 249 28.22 -0.74 -10.72
C LEU A 249 28.41 0.74 -10.41
N LEU A 250 29.41 1.11 -9.60
CA LEU A 250 29.76 2.50 -9.30
C LEU A 250 30.28 3.25 -10.53
N LYS A 251 31.04 2.62 -11.42
CA LYS A 251 31.45 3.23 -12.71
C LYS A 251 30.23 3.62 -13.55
N ARG A 252 29.14 2.86 -13.44
CA ARG A 252 27.88 3.15 -14.15
C ARG A 252 27.06 4.24 -13.47
N ASN A 253 26.96 4.19 -12.15
CA ASN A 253 26.17 5.15 -11.35
C ASN A 253 26.85 5.48 -10.02
N PRO A 254 27.71 6.50 -9.99
CA PRO A 254 28.44 6.90 -8.79
C PRO A 254 27.58 7.64 -7.76
N GLU A 255 26.30 7.91 -8.04
CA GLU A 255 25.35 8.54 -7.08
C GLU A 255 24.56 7.51 -6.27
N ASN A 256 24.67 6.22 -6.56
CA ASN A 256 23.91 5.20 -5.84
C ASN A 256 24.56 4.90 -4.48
N VAL A 257 23.96 5.40 -3.42
CA VAL A 257 24.40 5.21 -2.03
C VAL A 257 24.53 3.73 -1.66
N MET A 258 23.57 2.89 -2.08
CA MET A 258 23.56 1.47 -1.77
C MET A 258 24.83 0.75 -2.30
N TYR A 259 25.36 1.15 -3.46
CA TYR A 259 26.59 0.51 -3.99
C TYR A 259 27.80 0.78 -3.12
N TYR A 260 27.92 1.99 -2.54
CA TYR A 260 29.00 2.31 -1.59
C TYR A 260 28.85 1.50 -0.29
N GLU A 261 27.63 1.40 0.24
CA GLU A 261 27.36 0.62 1.46
C GLU A 261 27.74 -0.86 1.26
N LYS A 262 27.35 -1.43 0.13
CA LYS A 262 27.68 -2.81 -0.22
C LYS A 262 29.17 -3.02 -0.50
N LEU A 263 29.83 -2.03 -1.07
CA LEU A 263 31.26 -2.08 -1.31
C LEU A 263 32.07 -1.98 0.01
N ILE A 264 31.62 -1.17 0.97
CA ILE A 264 32.18 -1.13 2.33
C ILE A 264 32.01 -2.49 3.02
N GLU A 265 30.84 -3.12 2.88
CA GLU A 265 30.60 -4.47 3.38
C GLU A 265 31.54 -5.48 2.73
N ALA A 266 31.75 -5.41 1.41
CA ALA A 266 32.66 -6.27 0.66
C ALA A 266 34.13 -6.08 1.06
N LYS A 267 34.57 -4.84 1.27
CA LYS A 267 35.92 -4.52 1.72
C LYS A 267 36.14 -4.72 3.22
N GLN A 268 35.07 -5.05 3.95
CA GLN A 268 35.05 -5.24 5.41
C GLN A 268 35.61 -4.03 6.19
N VAL A 269 35.40 -2.81 5.66
CA VAL A 269 35.81 -1.57 6.29
C VAL A 269 34.89 -1.26 7.44
N SER A 270 35.37 -1.37 8.67
CA SER A 270 34.57 -1.14 9.89
C SER A 270 34.93 0.17 10.58
N ASP A 271 36.23 0.52 10.57
CA ASP A 271 36.70 1.71 11.25
C ASP A 271 36.20 3.00 10.60
N PRO A 272 35.76 3.99 11.40
CA PRO A 272 35.28 5.27 10.88
C PRO A 272 36.32 6.06 10.07
N ASP A 273 37.58 6.05 10.48
CA ASP A 273 38.64 6.78 9.78
C ASP A 273 39.01 6.09 8.46
N GLU A 274 38.99 4.77 8.43
CA GLU A 274 39.13 4.00 7.18
C GLU A 274 37.96 4.28 6.22
N LYS A 275 36.71 4.40 6.72
CA LYS A 275 35.56 4.78 5.89
C LYS A 275 35.72 6.18 5.30
N VAL A 276 36.23 7.14 6.10
CA VAL A 276 36.49 8.49 5.60
C VAL A 276 37.53 8.46 4.48
N ALA A 277 38.64 7.71 4.66
CA ALA A 277 39.66 7.55 3.65
C ALA A 277 39.13 6.84 2.38
N PHE A 278 38.28 5.82 2.56
CA PHE A 278 37.58 5.14 1.48
C PHE A 278 36.77 6.12 0.62
N PHE A 279 35.89 6.92 1.24
CA PHE A 279 35.11 7.89 0.50
C PHE A 279 35.96 8.99 -0.15
N ASP A 280 37.10 9.34 0.43
CA ASP A 280 38.02 10.30 -0.16
C ASP A 280 38.64 9.82 -1.48
N LEU A 281 38.89 8.53 -1.61
CA LEU A 281 39.28 7.91 -2.88
C LEU A 281 38.22 8.09 -3.96
N TYR A 282 36.96 7.74 -3.64
CA TYR A 282 35.86 7.85 -4.61
C TYR A 282 35.44 9.30 -4.90
N LYS A 283 35.61 10.22 -3.95
CA LYS A 283 35.49 11.66 -4.19
C LYS A 283 36.48 12.16 -5.24
N LYS A 284 37.70 11.63 -5.24
CA LYS A 284 38.74 11.96 -6.24
C LYS A 284 38.46 11.29 -7.58
N GLU A 285 38.00 10.05 -7.58
CA GLU A 285 37.67 9.29 -8.80
C GLU A 285 36.41 9.87 -9.49
N TYR A 286 35.39 10.24 -8.70
CA TYR A 286 34.13 10.83 -9.20
C TYR A 286 33.90 12.25 -8.67
N PRO A 287 34.64 13.27 -9.12
CA PRO A 287 34.61 14.61 -8.54
C PRO A 287 33.25 15.33 -8.68
N LYS A 288 32.40 14.89 -9.60
CA LYS A 288 31.03 15.43 -9.79
C LYS A 288 29.99 14.76 -8.89
N ALA A 289 30.29 13.59 -8.34
CA ALA A 289 29.36 12.85 -7.50
C ALA A 289 29.22 13.48 -6.11
N ILE A 290 27.97 13.60 -5.65
CA ILE A 290 27.64 14.14 -4.32
C ILE A 290 27.60 13.02 -3.28
N ALA A 291 27.18 11.80 -3.67
CA ALA A 291 27.03 10.67 -2.75
C ALA A 291 28.29 10.37 -1.90
N PRO A 292 29.52 10.22 -2.45
CA PRO A 292 30.69 9.94 -1.62
C PRO A 292 31.02 11.09 -0.66
N ARG A 293 30.80 12.35 -1.06
CA ARG A 293 31.00 13.52 -0.17
C ARG A 293 30.01 13.51 0.99
N ARG A 294 28.75 13.18 0.72
CA ARG A 294 27.70 13.11 1.73
C ARG A 294 27.90 11.95 2.70
N LEU A 295 28.26 10.78 2.19
CA LEU A 295 28.55 9.58 3.02
C LEU A 295 29.77 9.76 3.90
N GLN A 296 30.80 10.48 3.43
CA GLN A 296 31.97 10.83 4.20
C GLN A 296 31.61 11.59 5.50
N LEU A 297 30.63 12.50 5.44
CA LEU A 297 30.13 13.22 6.63
C LEU A 297 29.44 12.29 7.64
N THR A 298 28.73 11.27 7.14
CA THR A 298 28.10 10.27 8.02
C THR A 298 29.14 9.43 8.73
N ALA A 299 30.22 9.04 8.03
CA ALA A 299 31.29 8.20 8.55
C ALA A 299 32.21 8.94 9.56
N ALA A 300 32.48 10.22 9.34
CA ALA A 300 33.39 10.99 10.19
C ALA A 300 32.87 11.10 11.63
N GLN A 301 33.66 10.62 12.59
CA GLN A 301 33.36 10.73 14.02
C GLN A 301 34.29 11.73 14.73
N ALA A 302 35.57 11.80 14.34
CA ALA A 302 36.53 12.73 14.92
C ALA A 302 36.16 14.19 14.60
N GLN A 303 35.97 15.02 15.61
CA GLN A 303 35.51 16.41 15.46
C GLN A 303 36.33 17.27 14.49
N PRO A 304 37.67 17.27 14.52
CA PRO A 304 38.45 18.08 13.57
C PRO A 304 38.25 17.66 12.12
N VAL A 305 38.10 16.34 11.87
CA VAL A 305 37.88 15.80 10.53
C VAL A 305 36.49 16.14 10.06
N PHE A 306 35.46 15.92 10.90
CA PHE A 306 34.08 16.26 10.59
C PHE A 306 33.92 17.76 10.29
N ALA A 307 34.46 18.64 11.13
CA ALA A 307 34.36 20.08 10.95
C ALA A 307 34.92 20.54 9.59
N ARG A 308 36.09 20.04 9.19
CA ARG A 308 36.68 20.34 7.88
C ARG A 308 35.81 19.83 6.72
N LEU A 309 35.30 18.62 6.83
CA LEU A 309 34.50 18.00 5.76
C LEU A 309 33.15 18.69 5.59
N VAL A 310 32.49 19.03 6.70
CA VAL A 310 31.20 19.70 6.65
C VAL A 310 31.34 21.18 6.22
N ASP A 311 32.45 21.83 6.55
CA ASP A 311 32.80 23.17 6.05
C ASP A 311 32.88 23.16 4.51
N ASP A 312 33.68 22.23 3.92
CA ASP A 312 33.78 22.07 2.46
C ASP A 312 32.42 21.80 1.81
N TYR A 313 31.61 20.97 2.45
CA TYR A 313 30.29 20.60 1.93
C TYR A 313 29.28 21.77 1.97
N LEU A 314 29.22 22.48 3.08
CA LEU A 314 28.35 23.63 3.29
C LEU A 314 28.71 24.79 2.36
N ARG A 315 29.99 25.15 2.27
CA ARG A 315 30.47 26.20 1.35
C ARG A 315 30.09 25.90 -0.09
N HIS A 316 30.29 24.67 -0.53
CA HIS A 316 29.91 24.26 -1.87
C HIS A 316 28.38 24.36 -2.10
N GLY A 317 27.58 23.90 -1.13
CA GLY A 317 26.11 23.96 -1.20
C GLY A 317 25.55 25.38 -1.19
N LEU A 318 26.11 26.24 -0.32
CA LEU A 318 25.68 27.64 -0.19
C LEU A 318 26.10 28.48 -1.40
N HIS A 319 27.33 28.26 -1.93
CA HIS A 319 27.80 28.92 -3.14
C HIS A 319 26.91 28.58 -4.36
N LYS A 320 26.52 27.31 -4.51
CA LYS A 320 25.62 26.87 -5.58
C LYS A 320 24.15 27.23 -5.36
N GLY A 321 23.77 27.60 -4.16
CA GLY A 321 22.39 27.87 -3.80
C GLY A 321 21.52 26.62 -3.86
N ILE A 322 21.84 25.58 -3.08
CA ILE A 322 21.09 24.31 -3.05
C ILE A 322 19.98 24.38 -1.99
N PRO A 323 18.69 24.50 -2.35
CA PRO A 323 17.61 24.66 -1.39
C PRO A 323 17.44 23.50 -0.39
N PRO A 324 17.57 22.20 -0.80
CA PRO A 324 17.41 21.07 0.11
C PRO A 324 18.62 20.78 1.01
N LEU A 325 19.64 21.66 1.07
CA LEU A 325 20.88 21.42 1.80
C LEU A 325 20.68 21.04 3.28
N PHE A 326 19.75 21.71 3.98
CA PHE A 326 19.40 21.35 5.34
C PHE A 326 18.75 19.96 5.45
N VAL A 327 17.83 19.64 4.54
CA VAL A 327 17.13 18.35 4.55
C VAL A 327 18.11 17.21 4.30
N ASP A 328 19.08 17.40 3.42
CA ASP A 328 20.15 16.46 3.16
C ASP A 328 21.01 16.18 4.40
N LEU A 329 21.39 17.23 5.13
CA LEU A 329 22.23 17.10 6.33
C LEU A 329 21.44 16.74 7.60
N ARG A 330 20.11 16.77 7.58
CA ARG A 330 19.27 16.58 8.77
C ARG A 330 19.53 15.28 9.53
N SER A 331 19.89 14.19 8.85
CA SER A 331 20.19 12.93 9.53
C SER A 331 21.42 12.99 10.44
N LEU A 332 22.35 13.94 10.21
CA LEU A 332 23.52 14.15 11.05
C LEU A 332 23.18 14.76 12.42
N TYR A 333 22.01 15.38 12.53
CA TYR A 333 21.51 16.00 13.77
C TYR A 333 21.10 14.97 14.84
N ALA A 334 21.13 13.69 14.55
CA ALA A 334 21.03 12.64 15.57
C ALA A 334 22.24 12.68 16.54
N ASP A 335 23.39 13.20 16.10
CA ASP A 335 24.57 13.47 16.90
C ASP A 335 24.63 14.97 17.26
N GLN A 336 24.46 15.28 18.53
CA GLN A 336 24.44 16.66 19.03
C GLN A 336 25.75 17.40 18.75
N SER A 337 26.87 16.72 18.85
CA SER A 337 28.21 17.30 18.60
C SER A 337 28.37 17.75 17.15
N LYS A 338 27.84 16.96 16.20
CA LYS A 338 27.81 17.32 14.78
C LYS A 338 26.85 18.50 14.53
N ALA A 339 25.68 18.51 15.18
CA ALA A 339 24.73 19.61 15.09
C ALA A 339 25.34 20.94 15.59
N ASP A 340 26.04 20.91 16.72
CA ASP A 340 26.68 22.09 17.30
C ASP A 340 27.83 22.62 16.44
N THR A 341 28.56 21.72 15.77
CA THR A 341 29.62 22.10 14.81
C THR A 341 29.01 22.77 13.57
N ILE A 342 27.91 22.24 13.03
CA ILE A 342 27.19 22.86 11.92
C ILE A 342 26.64 24.23 12.32
N GLU A 343 26.07 24.36 13.52
CA GLU A 343 25.58 25.64 14.04
C GLU A 343 26.66 26.70 14.04
N LYS A 344 27.82 26.39 14.64
CA LYS A 344 28.97 27.31 14.70
C LYS A 344 29.38 27.79 13.31
N LEU A 345 29.50 26.87 12.37
CA LEU A 345 29.91 27.23 11.00
C LEU A 345 28.88 28.12 10.32
N ILE A 346 27.58 27.77 10.42
CA ILE A 346 26.50 28.55 9.76
C ILE A 346 26.42 29.96 10.35
N LEU A 347 26.54 30.13 11.67
CA LEU A 347 26.57 31.46 12.32
C LEU A 347 27.77 32.26 11.86
N GLN A 348 28.94 31.66 11.79
CA GLN A 348 30.16 32.30 11.29
C GLN A 348 30.00 32.71 9.80
N TYR A 349 29.38 31.88 8.96
CA TYR A 349 29.13 32.24 7.56
C TYR A 349 28.15 33.39 7.42
N VAL A 350 27.08 33.42 8.22
CA VAL A 350 26.14 34.54 8.22
C VAL A 350 26.84 35.84 8.57
N GLU A 351 27.67 35.84 9.62
CA GLU A 351 28.44 37.02 10.05
C GLU A 351 29.45 37.46 8.98
N ASN A 352 30.26 36.55 8.47
CA ASN A 352 31.27 36.86 7.47
C ASN A 352 30.67 37.31 6.14
N LEU A 353 29.64 36.62 5.65
CA LEU A 353 28.99 36.96 4.39
C LEU A 353 28.28 38.31 4.44
N SER A 354 27.72 38.69 5.60
CA SER A 354 27.10 39.99 5.77
C SER A 354 28.12 41.13 5.80
N ASN A 355 29.31 40.90 6.38
CA ASN A 355 30.35 41.95 6.55
C ASN A 355 31.32 42.04 5.38
N THR A 356 31.80 40.90 4.88
CA THR A 356 32.92 40.84 3.91
C THR A 356 32.57 40.13 2.59
N CYS A 357 31.37 39.54 2.48
CA CYS A 357 30.97 38.69 1.35
C CYS A 357 31.88 37.47 1.14
N THR A 358 32.50 36.96 2.20
CA THR A 358 33.38 35.78 2.21
C THR A 358 32.89 34.76 3.25
N PHE A 359 33.24 33.49 3.15
CA PHE A 359 32.90 32.51 4.18
C PHE A 359 33.81 32.55 5.40
N SER A 360 35.06 33.03 5.24
CA SER A 360 35.98 33.23 6.35
C SER A 360 36.49 34.66 6.40
N SER A 361 37.11 35.03 7.51
CA SER A 361 37.72 36.36 7.72
C SER A 361 39.11 36.51 7.07
N GLU A 362 39.57 35.51 6.31
CA GLU A 362 40.87 35.54 5.64
C GLU A 362 40.85 36.51 4.43
N ALA A 363 41.81 37.43 4.42
CA ALA A 363 41.89 38.47 3.38
C ALA A 363 42.11 37.98 1.95
N SER A 364 42.48 36.71 1.76
CA SER A 364 42.75 36.08 0.45
C SER A 364 41.55 35.34 -0.13
N GLU A 365 40.41 35.26 0.56
CA GLU A 365 39.29 34.46 0.09
C GLU A 365 38.47 35.16 -1.01
N VAL A 366 38.00 34.36 -1.98
CA VAL A 366 37.20 34.86 -3.09
C VAL A 366 35.82 35.31 -2.62
N LYS A 367 35.38 36.51 -3.01
CA LYS A 367 34.04 36.99 -2.73
C LYS A 367 32.96 36.11 -3.26
N GLN A 368 31.98 35.82 -2.45
CA GLN A 368 30.85 34.97 -2.76
C GLN A 368 29.71 35.79 -3.38
N PRO A 369 28.83 35.14 -4.16
CA PRO A 369 27.63 35.79 -4.66
C PRO A 369 26.68 36.16 -3.50
N ALA A 370 25.90 37.24 -3.65
CA ALA A 370 24.95 37.68 -2.65
C ALA A 370 23.94 36.58 -2.26
N SER A 371 23.61 35.66 -3.21
CA SER A 371 22.77 34.51 -2.96
C SER A 371 23.32 33.55 -1.89
N ALA A 372 24.65 33.53 -1.64
CA ALA A 372 25.23 32.69 -0.61
C ALA A 372 24.76 33.10 0.81
N LEU A 373 24.63 34.42 1.06
CA LEU A 373 24.08 34.94 2.31
C LEU A 373 22.59 34.55 2.46
N LEU A 374 21.80 34.69 1.40
CA LEU A 374 20.41 34.26 1.39
C LEU A 374 20.25 32.80 1.81
N TRP A 375 21.04 31.91 1.22
CA TRP A 375 20.98 30.48 1.52
C TRP A 375 21.55 30.15 2.90
N ALA A 376 22.49 30.94 3.42
CA ALA A 376 22.94 30.81 4.80
C ALA A 376 21.84 31.18 5.80
N TYR A 377 21.11 32.29 5.59
CA TYR A 377 19.92 32.62 6.39
C TYR A 377 18.84 31.53 6.32
N TYR A 378 18.57 31.06 5.11
CA TYR A 378 17.57 29.99 4.89
C TYR A 378 17.95 28.68 5.60
N TYR A 379 19.23 28.33 5.60
CA TYR A 379 19.73 27.16 6.35
C TYR A 379 19.62 27.39 7.87
N ALA A 380 20.07 28.54 8.37
CA ALA A 380 19.99 28.90 9.78
C ALA A 380 18.55 28.87 10.31
N ALA A 381 17.60 29.39 9.55
CA ALA A 381 16.19 29.34 9.90
C ALA A 381 15.68 27.90 10.09
N GLN A 382 16.02 27.00 9.16
CA GLN A 382 15.63 25.58 9.25
C GLN A 382 16.37 24.84 10.38
N HIS A 383 17.62 25.19 10.64
CA HIS A 383 18.40 24.66 11.74
C HIS A 383 17.75 24.99 13.10
N PHE A 384 17.43 26.26 13.35
CA PHE A 384 16.79 26.68 14.60
C PHE A 384 15.34 26.21 14.73
N ASP A 385 14.61 26.09 13.62
CA ASP A 385 13.29 25.42 13.60
C ASP A 385 13.39 23.97 14.06
N PHE A 386 14.41 23.24 13.61
CA PHE A 386 14.67 21.87 14.04
C PHE A 386 15.03 21.77 15.52
N LYS A 387 15.84 22.71 16.04
CA LYS A 387 16.19 22.83 17.46
C LYS A 387 15.03 23.35 18.33
N LYS A 388 13.89 23.73 17.74
CA LYS A 388 12.71 24.32 18.40
C LYS A 388 12.99 25.71 19.03
N GLU A 389 13.96 26.41 18.53
CA GLU A 389 14.27 27.78 18.87
C GLU A 389 13.54 28.74 17.93
N THR A 390 12.23 28.89 18.15
CA THR A 390 11.32 29.58 17.23
C THR A 390 11.72 31.02 16.94
N ASP A 391 12.13 31.80 17.97
CA ASP A 391 12.46 33.20 17.81
C ASP A 391 13.67 33.40 16.90
N LYS A 392 14.72 32.59 17.06
CA LYS A 392 15.88 32.62 16.18
C LYS A 392 15.53 32.18 14.76
N ALA A 393 14.71 31.13 14.64
CA ALA A 393 14.26 30.64 13.33
C ALA A 393 13.49 31.72 12.57
N LEU A 394 12.60 32.48 13.27
CA LEU A 394 11.86 33.58 12.68
C LEU A 394 12.81 34.74 12.32
N TYR A 395 13.75 35.08 13.19
CA TYR A 395 14.74 36.13 12.90
C TYR A 395 15.50 35.87 11.60
N TYR A 396 16.02 34.64 11.39
CA TYR A 396 16.79 34.34 10.19
C TYR A 396 15.93 34.21 8.94
N ILE A 397 14.68 33.71 9.07
CA ILE A 397 13.81 33.64 7.90
C ILE A 397 13.32 35.03 7.47
N ASP A 398 13.12 35.94 8.42
CA ASP A 398 12.73 37.31 8.13
C ASP A 398 13.88 38.10 7.48
N ALA A 399 15.11 37.93 7.95
CA ALA A 399 16.30 38.45 7.27
C ALA A 399 16.45 37.92 5.85
N ALA A 400 16.13 36.65 5.61
CA ALA A 400 16.13 36.06 4.26
C ALA A 400 15.04 36.69 3.37
N ILE A 401 13.84 36.92 3.91
CA ILE A 401 12.73 37.56 3.17
C ILE A 401 13.06 39.04 2.86
N GLU A 402 13.65 39.74 3.78
CA GLU A 402 14.11 41.11 3.55
C GLU A 402 15.15 41.18 2.43
N HIS A 403 16.09 40.21 2.43
CA HIS A 403 17.09 40.11 1.37
C HIS A 403 16.47 39.76 0.01
N THR A 404 15.50 38.85 -0.05
CA THR A 404 14.89 38.37 -1.32
C THR A 404 13.39 38.11 -1.12
N PRO A 405 12.54 39.15 -1.21
CA PRO A 405 11.11 39.04 -0.91
C PRO A 405 10.29 38.25 -1.94
N THR A 406 10.89 37.83 -3.06
CA THR A 406 10.19 37.12 -4.15
C THR A 406 10.45 35.61 -4.15
N LEU A 407 11.21 35.09 -3.20
CA LEU A 407 11.54 33.67 -3.14
C LEU A 407 10.49 32.90 -2.32
N ILE A 408 9.67 32.10 -3.01
CA ILE A 408 8.52 31.39 -2.44
C ILE A 408 8.92 30.42 -1.32
N GLU A 409 10.07 29.76 -1.44
CA GLU A 409 10.59 28.80 -0.47
C GLU A 409 10.73 29.39 0.94
N LEU A 410 11.02 30.71 1.05
CA LEU A 410 11.14 31.39 2.33
C LEU A 410 9.80 31.44 3.06
N PHE A 411 8.73 31.77 2.36
CA PHE A 411 7.37 31.81 2.89
C PHE A 411 6.89 30.42 3.30
N ILE A 412 7.23 29.38 2.52
CA ILE A 412 6.94 27.97 2.87
C ILE A 412 7.64 27.57 4.17
N VAL A 413 8.91 27.97 4.36
CA VAL A 413 9.64 27.68 5.59
C VAL A 413 9.08 28.49 6.76
N LYS A 414 8.77 29.76 6.58
CA LYS A 414 8.16 30.60 7.62
C LYS A 414 6.83 30.02 8.10
N GLY A 415 5.95 29.62 7.18
CA GLY A 415 4.73 28.89 7.53
C GLY A 415 4.99 27.58 8.27
N ARG A 416 6.08 26.87 7.93
CA ARG A 416 6.50 25.66 8.65
C ARG A 416 6.94 25.95 10.08
N ILE A 417 7.68 27.01 10.31
CA ILE A 417 8.12 27.47 11.64
C ILE A 417 6.90 27.74 12.52
N TYR A 418 5.93 28.54 12.04
CA TYR A 418 4.68 28.80 12.78
C TYR A 418 3.90 27.54 13.09
N LYS A 419 3.83 26.62 12.13
CA LYS A 419 3.20 25.31 12.37
C LYS A 419 3.89 24.53 13.51
N HIS A 420 5.23 24.54 13.57
CA HIS A 420 5.98 23.87 14.64
C HIS A 420 5.85 24.59 15.98
N ALA A 421 5.71 25.92 15.96
CA ALA A 421 5.41 26.75 17.13
C ALA A 421 3.99 26.54 17.68
N GLY A 422 3.12 25.84 16.94
CA GLY A 422 1.74 25.58 17.38
C GLY A 422 0.73 26.63 16.95
N ASP A 423 1.10 27.54 16.06
CA ASP A 423 0.21 28.55 15.47
C ASP A 423 -0.19 28.14 14.03
N PRO A 424 -1.30 27.39 13.87
CA PRO A 424 -1.76 26.98 12.55
C PRO A 424 -2.35 28.14 11.74
N VAL A 425 -2.77 29.24 12.39
CA VAL A 425 -3.38 30.39 11.70
C VAL A 425 -2.31 31.18 10.95
N SER A 426 -1.27 31.63 11.63
CA SER A 426 -0.15 32.31 10.97
C SER A 426 0.52 31.37 9.94
N ALA A 427 0.59 30.06 10.24
CA ALA A 427 1.18 29.08 9.34
C ALA A 427 0.48 29.02 7.98
N TYR A 428 -0.87 29.00 7.91
CA TYR A 428 -1.55 28.98 6.61
C TYR A 428 -1.53 30.33 5.92
N GLN A 429 -1.55 31.45 6.65
CA GLN A 429 -1.48 32.80 6.07
C GLN A 429 -0.18 32.98 5.27
N TRP A 430 0.96 32.61 5.82
CA TRP A 430 2.24 32.65 5.10
C TRP A 430 2.28 31.74 3.88
N LEU A 431 1.58 30.61 3.91
CA LEU A 431 1.45 29.74 2.74
C LEU A 431 0.45 30.27 1.72
N GLU A 432 -0.54 31.05 2.14
CA GLU A 432 -1.45 31.75 1.24
C GLU A 432 -0.72 32.83 0.46
N GLU A 433 0.19 33.59 1.12
CA GLU A 433 1.09 34.53 0.48
C GLU A 433 2.00 33.82 -0.56
N ALA A 434 2.62 32.70 -0.16
CA ALA A 434 3.42 31.90 -1.07
C ALA A 434 2.62 31.44 -2.32
N GLN A 435 1.37 31.02 -2.13
CA GLN A 435 0.49 30.60 -3.22
C GLN A 435 0.03 31.77 -4.09
N ALA A 436 -0.09 32.97 -3.52
CA ALA A 436 -0.43 34.15 -4.28
C ALA A 436 0.70 34.61 -5.22
N MET A 437 1.97 34.33 -4.87
CA MET A 437 3.14 34.58 -5.71
C MET A 437 3.22 33.67 -6.93
N ASP A 438 2.85 32.39 -6.76
CA ASP A 438 2.76 31.42 -7.86
C ASP A 438 1.47 30.59 -7.75
N THR A 439 0.45 31.07 -8.43
CA THR A 439 -0.85 30.42 -8.47
C THR A 439 -0.87 29.12 -9.30
N ALA A 440 0.17 28.86 -10.11
CA ALA A 440 0.30 27.69 -10.95
C ALA A 440 1.03 26.54 -10.26
N ASP A 441 1.70 26.77 -9.12
CA ASP A 441 2.39 25.73 -8.39
C ASP A 441 1.42 24.87 -7.58
N ARG A 442 1.23 23.62 -8.05
CA ARG A 442 0.39 22.63 -7.38
C ARG A 442 0.92 22.20 -6.01
N TYR A 443 2.25 22.20 -5.81
CA TYR A 443 2.84 21.82 -4.53
C TYR A 443 2.52 22.85 -3.44
N VAL A 444 2.72 24.14 -3.75
CA VAL A 444 2.41 25.25 -2.82
C VAL A 444 0.92 25.27 -2.51
N ASN A 445 0.06 25.12 -3.54
CA ASN A 445 -1.38 25.03 -3.39
C ASN A 445 -1.80 23.89 -2.43
N SER A 446 -1.28 22.68 -2.65
CA SER A 446 -1.57 21.54 -1.77
C SER A 446 -1.06 21.73 -0.35
N LYS A 447 0.07 22.39 -0.18
CA LYS A 447 0.59 22.75 1.16
C LYS A 447 -0.29 23.77 1.87
N CYS A 448 -0.70 24.82 1.16
CA CYS A 448 -1.60 25.84 1.68
C CYS A 448 -2.93 25.21 2.13
N ALA A 449 -3.60 24.43 1.26
CA ALA A 449 -4.83 23.72 1.59
C ALA A 449 -4.68 22.82 2.84
N ARG A 450 -3.56 22.10 2.95
CA ARG A 450 -3.28 21.27 4.13
C ARG A 450 -3.19 22.07 5.42
N TYR A 451 -2.56 23.26 5.39
CA TYR A 451 -2.42 24.11 6.58
C TYR A 451 -3.74 24.78 6.93
N MET A 452 -4.55 25.15 5.94
CA MET A 452 -5.93 25.60 6.16
C MET A 452 -6.78 24.52 6.87
N LEU A 453 -6.66 23.24 6.46
CA LEU A 453 -7.32 22.13 7.15
C LEU A 453 -6.86 21.99 8.60
N ARG A 454 -5.58 22.17 8.88
CA ARG A 454 -5.03 22.14 10.25
C ARG A 454 -5.51 23.30 11.11
N ALA A 455 -5.74 24.46 10.51
CA ALA A 455 -6.37 25.60 11.16
C ALA A 455 -7.89 25.48 11.32
N GLY A 456 -8.53 24.43 10.75
CA GLY A 456 -9.98 24.23 10.81
C GLY A 456 -10.78 24.89 9.68
N HIS A 457 -10.12 25.52 8.71
CA HIS A 457 -10.77 26.20 7.59
C HIS A 457 -11.04 25.26 6.41
N VAL A 458 -11.95 24.28 6.62
CA VAL A 458 -12.21 23.22 5.64
C VAL A 458 -12.72 23.77 4.30
N LYS A 459 -13.70 24.69 4.31
CA LYS A 459 -14.25 25.28 3.08
C LYS A 459 -13.21 26.03 2.26
N ARG A 460 -12.37 26.85 2.92
CA ARG A 460 -11.28 27.56 2.25
C ARG A 460 -10.24 26.60 1.64
N ALA A 461 -9.98 25.48 2.33
CA ALA A 461 -9.09 24.45 1.80
C ALA A 461 -9.68 23.76 0.56
N GLU A 462 -10.98 23.53 0.53
CA GLU A 462 -11.69 23.01 -0.65
C GLU A 462 -11.63 23.98 -1.83
N GLU A 463 -11.88 25.27 -1.60
CA GLU A 463 -11.73 26.35 -2.59
C GLU A 463 -10.30 26.45 -3.11
N MET A 464 -9.31 26.31 -2.23
CA MET A 464 -7.89 26.29 -2.62
C MET A 464 -7.58 25.09 -3.53
N CYS A 465 -8.06 23.91 -3.19
CA CYS A 465 -7.90 22.72 -4.04
C CYS A 465 -8.68 22.82 -5.35
N ALA A 466 -9.82 23.51 -5.37
CA ALA A 466 -10.65 23.69 -6.56
C ALA A 466 -9.90 24.32 -7.72
N LYS A 467 -8.88 25.15 -7.45
CA LYS A 467 -8.02 25.76 -8.48
C LYS A 467 -7.31 24.73 -9.38
N PHE A 468 -7.19 23.46 -8.92
CA PHE A 468 -6.52 22.37 -9.63
C PHE A 468 -7.43 21.17 -9.90
N THR A 469 -8.73 21.31 -9.70
CA THR A 469 -9.73 20.29 -10.03
C THR A 469 -10.46 20.64 -11.33
N ARG A 470 -11.26 19.70 -11.85
CA ARG A 470 -12.03 19.91 -13.07
C ARG A 470 -13.11 20.97 -12.85
N GLU A 471 -13.29 21.86 -13.82
CA GLU A 471 -14.38 22.81 -13.84
C GLU A 471 -15.74 22.10 -13.92
N GLY A 472 -16.74 22.64 -13.23
CA GLY A 472 -18.12 22.12 -13.24
C GLY A 472 -18.36 20.90 -12.35
N VAL A 473 -17.35 20.40 -11.64
CA VAL A 473 -17.47 19.31 -10.67
C VAL A 473 -17.06 19.80 -9.28
N SER A 474 -17.70 19.29 -8.24
CA SER A 474 -17.30 19.60 -6.85
C SER A 474 -15.84 19.23 -6.63
N ALA A 475 -15.06 20.14 -6.05
CA ALA A 475 -13.65 19.88 -5.72
C ALA A 475 -13.51 18.62 -4.84
N THR A 476 -14.36 18.45 -3.86
CA THR A 476 -14.38 17.30 -2.95
C THR A 476 -14.66 16.00 -3.70
N GLU A 477 -15.61 16.00 -4.65
CA GLU A 477 -15.92 14.82 -5.46
C GLU A 477 -14.74 14.45 -6.38
N ASN A 478 -14.15 15.42 -7.06
CA ASN A 478 -12.97 15.18 -7.92
C ASN A 478 -11.75 14.70 -7.12
N LEU A 479 -11.50 15.25 -5.92
CA LEU A 479 -10.45 14.77 -5.02
C LEU A 479 -10.70 13.33 -4.53
N ASN A 480 -11.97 12.96 -4.34
CA ASN A 480 -12.35 11.60 -3.99
C ASN A 480 -12.15 10.64 -5.17
N GLU A 481 -12.55 11.01 -6.39
CA GLU A 481 -12.28 10.23 -7.60
C GLU A 481 -10.78 10.01 -7.84
N MET A 482 -9.95 11.03 -7.58
CA MET A 482 -8.49 10.94 -7.66
C MET A 482 -7.85 10.18 -6.49
N GLN A 483 -8.62 9.65 -5.55
CA GLN A 483 -8.13 8.99 -4.33
C GLN A 483 -7.12 9.84 -3.54
N CYS A 484 -7.41 11.13 -3.37
CA CYS A 484 -6.52 12.09 -2.72
C CYS A 484 -6.53 11.90 -1.18
N MET A 485 -5.92 10.82 -0.70
CA MET A 485 -6.00 10.37 0.69
C MET A 485 -5.41 11.35 1.70
N TRP A 486 -4.42 12.16 1.31
CA TRP A 486 -3.87 13.17 2.21
C TRP A 486 -4.92 14.23 2.58
N PHE A 487 -5.74 14.65 1.59
CA PHE A 487 -6.81 15.63 1.82
C PHE A 487 -7.90 15.05 2.71
N GLN A 488 -8.37 13.84 2.38
CA GLN A 488 -9.40 13.15 3.16
C GLN A 488 -8.98 12.93 4.61
N THR A 489 -7.72 12.52 4.84
CA THR A 489 -7.18 12.30 6.19
C THR A 489 -7.07 13.59 7.01
N GLU A 490 -6.57 14.67 6.42
CA GLU A 490 -6.46 15.96 7.11
C GLU A 490 -7.86 16.60 7.32
N ALA A 491 -8.80 16.43 6.36
CA ALA A 491 -10.18 16.87 6.49
C ALA A 491 -10.93 16.10 7.59
N ALA A 492 -10.78 14.78 7.66
CA ALA A 492 -11.35 13.97 8.73
C ALA A 492 -10.90 14.47 10.12
N ALA A 493 -9.60 14.76 10.28
CA ALA A 493 -9.05 15.30 11.51
C ALA A 493 -9.54 16.75 11.79
N ALA A 494 -9.75 17.56 10.76
CA ALA A 494 -10.32 18.91 10.91
C ALA A 494 -11.77 18.87 11.37
N TYR A 495 -12.61 18.03 10.75
CA TYR A 495 -13.99 17.82 11.15
C TYR A 495 -14.12 17.25 12.57
N GLN A 496 -13.21 16.33 12.96
CA GLN A 496 -13.14 15.81 14.33
C GLN A 496 -12.90 16.94 15.35
N ARG A 497 -11.93 17.83 15.08
CA ARG A 497 -11.65 19.00 15.96
C ARG A 497 -12.83 19.96 16.03
N ALA A 498 -13.54 20.13 14.92
CA ALA A 498 -14.77 20.94 14.86
C ALA A 498 -16.00 20.23 15.44
N GLN A 499 -15.86 19.03 15.99
CA GLN A 499 -16.94 18.20 16.54
C GLN A 499 -18.04 17.84 15.51
N GLN A 500 -17.73 17.90 14.23
CA GLN A 500 -18.60 17.48 13.14
C GLN A 500 -18.40 15.98 12.86
N TRP A 501 -18.93 15.15 13.77
CA TRP A 501 -18.65 13.71 13.85
C TRP A 501 -19.04 12.95 12.57
N GLY A 502 -20.21 13.27 11.99
CA GLY A 502 -20.71 12.65 10.76
C GLY A 502 -19.78 12.89 9.57
N GLU A 503 -19.33 14.13 9.36
CA GLU A 503 -18.40 14.46 8.26
C GLU A 503 -17.01 13.84 8.49
N ALA A 504 -16.54 13.78 9.74
CA ALA A 504 -15.30 13.11 10.07
C ALA A 504 -15.33 11.62 9.72
N LEU A 505 -16.41 10.92 10.09
CA LEU A 505 -16.62 9.51 9.75
C LEU A 505 -16.76 9.31 8.23
N LYS A 506 -17.51 10.17 7.54
CA LYS A 506 -17.66 10.12 6.09
C LYS A 506 -16.31 10.14 5.38
N LYS A 507 -15.42 11.07 5.76
CA LYS A 507 -14.07 11.14 5.20
C LYS A 507 -13.21 9.93 5.55
N ALA A 508 -13.35 9.39 6.75
CA ALA A 508 -12.66 8.18 7.16
C ALA A 508 -13.13 6.95 6.34
N HIS A 509 -14.43 6.82 6.10
CA HIS A 509 -14.98 5.74 5.26
C HIS A 509 -14.65 5.90 3.78
N GLU A 510 -14.50 7.13 3.27
CA GLU A 510 -13.97 7.36 1.91
C GLU A 510 -12.57 6.75 1.75
N VAL A 511 -11.68 6.94 2.74
CA VAL A 511 -10.34 6.34 2.72
C VAL A 511 -10.40 4.81 2.81
N ASP A 512 -11.22 4.24 3.72
CA ASP A 512 -11.37 2.78 3.81
C ASP A 512 -11.88 2.18 2.50
N ARG A 513 -12.82 2.86 1.83
CA ARG A 513 -13.32 2.46 0.52
C ARG A 513 -12.20 2.42 -0.52
N HIS A 514 -11.31 3.41 -0.56
CA HIS A 514 -10.18 3.41 -1.49
C HIS A 514 -9.26 2.21 -1.27
N PHE A 515 -8.96 1.87 -0.02
CA PHE A 515 -8.16 0.69 0.29
C PHE A 515 -8.87 -0.62 -0.10
N ALA A 516 -10.18 -0.69 0.07
CA ALA A 516 -10.99 -1.83 -0.40
C ALA A 516 -11.00 -1.91 -1.93
N GLU A 517 -11.20 -0.79 -2.63
CA GLU A 517 -11.17 -0.71 -4.10
C GLU A 517 -9.82 -1.15 -4.67
N ILE A 518 -8.70 -0.71 -4.08
CA ILE A 518 -7.35 -1.14 -4.50
C ILE A 518 -7.23 -2.67 -4.45
N MET A 519 -7.70 -3.30 -3.37
CA MET A 519 -7.66 -4.77 -3.26
C MET A 519 -8.60 -5.47 -4.26
N GLU A 520 -9.75 -4.88 -4.56
CA GLU A 520 -10.75 -5.45 -5.47
C GLU A 520 -10.33 -5.31 -6.94
N ASP A 521 -9.77 -4.17 -7.31
CA ASP A 521 -9.28 -3.90 -8.67
C ASP A 521 -8.10 -4.80 -9.06
N GLN A 522 -7.38 -5.36 -8.07
CA GLN A 522 -6.31 -6.32 -8.32
C GLN A 522 -6.80 -7.66 -8.88
N PHE A 523 -8.08 -7.97 -8.82
CA PHE A 523 -8.60 -9.26 -9.23
C PHE A 523 -8.19 -9.66 -10.66
N ASP A 524 -8.20 -8.73 -11.59
CA ASP A 524 -7.81 -8.99 -12.99
C ASP A 524 -6.30 -9.23 -13.15
N PHE A 525 -5.47 -8.70 -12.23
CA PHE A 525 -4.02 -8.90 -12.25
C PHE A 525 -3.61 -10.34 -12.01
N HIS A 526 -4.40 -11.13 -11.27
CA HIS A 526 -4.10 -12.55 -11.04
C HIS A 526 -3.99 -13.37 -12.33
N SER A 527 -4.74 -13.03 -13.37
CA SER A 527 -4.62 -13.66 -14.67
C SER A 527 -3.64 -12.94 -15.60
N TYR A 528 -3.62 -11.60 -15.54
CA TYR A 528 -2.77 -10.76 -16.38
C TYR A 528 -1.28 -11.04 -16.15
N CYS A 529 -0.84 -11.05 -14.90
CA CYS A 529 0.57 -11.22 -14.56
C CYS A 529 1.13 -12.58 -14.97
N MET A 530 0.34 -13.66 -14.85
CA MET A 530 0.74 -14.97 -15.34
C MET A 530 0.81 -15.05 -16.87
N ARG A 531 -0.09 -14.37 -17.57
CA ARG A 531 -0.10 -14.32 -19.03
C ARG A 531 1.06 -13.49 -19.57
N LYS A 532 1.38 -12.37 -18.91
CA LYS A 532 2.45 -11.43 -19.30
C LYS A 532 3.79 -11.75 -18.65
N MET A 533 3.87 -12.78 -17.83
CA MET A 533 5.11 -13.23 -17.16
C MET A 533 5.75 -12.20 -16.22
N THR A 534 5.00 -11.22 -15.71
CA THR A 534 5.50 -10.26 -14.72
C THR A 534 5.47 -10.84 -13.30
N LEU A 535 6.16 -11.96 -13.11
CA LEU A 535 5.98 -12.84 -11.96
C LEU A 535 6.57 -12.28 -10.66
N ARG A 536 7.77 -11.72 -10.72
CA ARG A 536 8.42 -11.09 -9.55
C ARG A 536 7.58 -9.93 -9.01
N SER A 537 7.13 -9.05 -9.88
CA SER A 537 6.25 -7.93 -9.52
C SER A 537 4.92 -8.41 -8.97
N TYR A 538 4.38 -9.51 -9.50
CA TYR A 538 3.13 -10.10 -9.02
C TYR A 538 3.25 -10.65 -7.60
N VAL A 539 4.33 -11.38 -7.28
CA VAL A 539 4.58 -11.84 -5.91
C VAL A 539 4.76 -10.66 -4.97
N GLY A 540 5.51 -9.62 -5.41
CA GLY A 540 5.67 -8.37 -4.65
C GLY A 540 4.33 -7.68 -4.39
N LEU A 541 3.43 -7.64 -5.39
CA LEU A 541 2.09 -7.10 -5.26
C LEU A 541 1.25 -7.87 -4.24
N LEU A 542 1.24 -9.20 -4.30
CA LEU A 542 0.50 -10.04 -3.34
C LEU A 542 0.97 -9.78 -1.89
N ARG A 543 2.27 -9.69 -1.69
CA ARG A 543 2.87 -9.35 -0.38
C ARG A 543 2.52 -7.93 0.09
N LEU A 544 2.50 -6.97 -0.84
CA LEU A 544 2.08 -5.59 -0.55
C LEU A 544 0.61 -5.54 -0.14
N GLU A 545 -0.26 -6.27 -0.82
CA GLU A 545 -1.70 -6.33 -0.49
C GLU A 545 -1.94 -6.87 0.93
N ASP A 546 -1.16 -7.86 1.36
CA ASP A 546 -1.28 -8.44 2.71
C ASP A 546 -0.97 -7.41 3.81
N VAL A 547 -0.15 -6.39 3.52
CA VAL A 547 0.22 -5.32 4.46
C VAL A 547 -0.34 -3.94 4.08
N LEU A 548 -1.19 -3.85 3.07
CA LEU A 548 -1.67 -2.59 2.49
C LEU A 548 -2.29 -1.66 3.55
N ARG A 549 -3.10 -2.20 4.46
CA ARG A 549 -3.76 -1.44 5.53
C ARG A 549 -2.82 -0.96 6.64
N SER A 550 -1.54 -1.33 6.62
CA SER A 550 -0.51 -0.73 7.49
C SER A 550 -0.06 0.67 7.03
N HIS A 551 -0.53 1.12 5.86
CA HIS A 551 -0.16 2.41 5.28
C HIS A 551 -0.51 3.58 6.21
N PRO A 552 0.37 4.61 6.36
CA PRO A 552 0.16 5.72 7.29
C PRO A 552 -1.16 6.49 7.10
N PHE A 553 -1.70 6.61 5.88
CA PHE A 553 -2.98 7.27 5.65
C PHE A 553 -4.14 6.45 6.21
N TYR A 554 -4.15 5.13 5.99
CA TYR A 554 -5.15 4.25 6.57
C TYR A 554 -5.13 4.32 8.09
N PHE A 555 -3.94 4.21 8.68
CA PHE A 555 -3.74 4.27 10.12
C PHE A 555 -4.24 5.59 10.75
N ARG A 556 -3.90 6.74 10.14
CA ARG A 556 -4.36 8.05 10.64
C ARG A 556 -5.88 8.20 10.56
N CYS A 557 -6.48 7.79 9.45
CA CYS A 557 -7.92 7.84 9.28
C CYS A 557 -8.67 6.91 10.24
N SER A 558 -8.17 5.68 10.40
CA SER A 558 -8.72 4.72 11.37
C SER A 558 -8.63 5.25 12.80
N LYS A 559 -7.53 5.93 13.16
CA LYS A 559 -7.40 6.60 14.46
C LYS A 559 -8.53 7.62 14.69
N VAL A 560 -8.80 8.48 13.71
CA VAL A 560 -9.89 9.46 13.78
C VAL A 560 -11.22 8.76 13.93
N ALA A 561 -11.52 7.76 13.10
CA ALA A 561 -12.77 7.02 13.16
C ALA A 561 -12.99 6.35 14.53
N ILE A 562 -11.98 5.67 15.07
CA ILE A 562 -12.03 5.02 16.38
C ILE A 562 -12.28 6.06 17.49
N GLN A 563 -11.60 7.19 17.47
CA GLN A 563 -11.80 8.24 18.47
C GLN A 563 -13.22 8.83 18.39
N VAL A 564 -13.76 9.02 17.20
CA VAL A 564 -15.14 9.49 17.00
C VAL A 564 -16.15 8.45 17.50
N TYR A 565 -15.98 7.18 17.17
CA TYR A 565 -16.86 6.11 17.66
C TYR A 565 -16.83 5.99 19.18
N LEU A 566 -15.63 6.06 19.80
CA LEU A 566 -15.49 6.07 21.27
C LEU A 566 -16.20 7.25 21.90
N ARG A 567 -16.08 8.44 21.29
CA ARG A 567 -16.75 9.66 21.78
C ARG A 567 -18.27 9.53 21.70
N LEU A 568 -18.80 9.05 20.57
CA LEU A 568 -20.24 8.84 20.38
C LEU A 568 -20.79 7.73 21.30
N TYR A 569 -19.98 6.70 21.58
CA TYR A 569 -20.37 5.68 22.55
C TYR A 569 -20.45 6.22 23.98
N SER A 570 -19.45 7.01 24.40
CA SER A 570 -19.40 7.58 25.75
C SER A 570 -20.42 8.73 25.97
N HIS A 571 -20.75 9.44 24.90
CA HIS A 571 -21.66 10.58 24.92
C HIS A 571 -22.57 10.50 23.68
N PRO A 572 -23.63 9.68 23.73
CA PRO A 572 -24.56 9.53 22.61
C PRO A 572 -25.20 10.86 22.25
N LEU A 573 -25.45 11.06 20.96
CA LEU A 573 -26.24 12.19 20.48
C LEU A 573 -27.69 11.97 20.95
N GLN A 574 -28.27 12.98 21.58
CA GLN A 574 -29.68 12.96 21.92
C GLN A 574 -30.48 13.30 20.65
N ASP A 575 -31.38 12.43 20.26
CA ASP A 575 -32.36 12.75 19.23
C ASP A 575 -33.46 13.62 19.85
N PRO A 576 -33.65 14.89 19.41
CA PRO A 576 -34.64 15.77 19.97
C PRO A 576 -36.09 15.27 19.78
N THR A 577 -36.31 14.24 18.97
CA THR A 577 -37.63 13.69 18.60
C THR A 577 -37.90 12.30 19.16
N SER A 578 -36.92 11.60 19.75
CA SER A 578 -37.08 10.24 20.26
C SER A 578 -36.60 10.09 21.71
N SER A 579 -37.34 9.30 22.49
CA SER A 579 -36.98 8.90 23.85
C SER A 579 -35.87 7.81 23.87
N VAL A 580 -35.38 7.39 22.70
CA VAL A 580 -34.36 6.37 22.55
C VAL A 580 -33.01 7.03 22.23
N SER A 581 -31.97 6.77 23.04
CA SER A 581 -30.64 7.27 22.77
C SER A 581 -30.10 6.73 21.43
N VAL A 582 -29.71 7.62 20.51
CA VAL A 582 -29.17 7.27 19.18
C VAL A 582 -27.88 6.44 19.28
N GLY A 583 -27.25 6.37 20.46
CA GLY A 583 -26.03 5.57 20.70
C GLY A 583 -26.20 4.07 20.44
N SER A 584 -27.43 3.52 20.55
CA SER A 584 -27.67 2.10 20.24
C SER A 584 -27.76 1.80 18.74
N PHE A 585 -28.08 2.80 17.91
CA PHE A 585 -28.23 2.64 16.46
C PHE A 585 -26.88 2.57 15.73
N TRP A 586 -25.85 3.26 16.23
CA TRP A 586 -24.51 3.30 15.62
C TRP A 586 -23.66 2.04 15.87
N ILE A 587 -24.04 1.22 16.85
CA ILE A 587 -23.34 -0.03 17.19
C ILE A 587 -23.68 -1.16 16.20
N GLU A 588 -24.83 -1.04 15.50
CA GLU A 588 -25.25 -2.00 14.46
C GLU A 588 -24.63 -1.68 13.08
N ASP A 589 -23.87 -0.59 12.95
CA ASP A 589 -23.28 -0.20 11.68
C ASP A 589 -22.19 -1.24 11.28
N ARG A 590 -22.48 -1.98 10.20
CA ARG A 590 -21.64 -3.04 9.63
C ARG A 590 -20.22 -2.57 9.28
N PHE A 591 -19.96 -1.26 9.35
CA PHE A 591 -18.69 -0.64 8.96
C PHE A 591 -17.73 -0.37 10.14
N ALA A 592 -18.22 -0.17 11.37
CA ALA A 592 -17.37 0.12 12.53
C ALA A 592 -16.48 -1.07 12.93
N LEU A 593 -17.04 -2.26 13.00
CA LEU A 593 -16.34 -3.48 13.38
C LEU A 593 -15.20 -3.87 12.42
N PRO A 594 -15.38 -3.85 11.08
CA PRO A 594 -14.30 -4.16 10.15
C PRO A 594 -13.12 -3.19 10.27
N ILE A 595 -13.34 -1.88 10.43
CA ILE A 595 -12.26 -0.89 10.59
C ILE A 595 -11.48 -1.16 11.87
N ILE A 596 -12.16 -1.41 12.98
CA ILE A 596 -11.52 -1.71 14.27
C ILE A 596 -10.73 -3.01 14.18
N TYR A 597 -11.31 -4.06 13.61
CA TYR A 597 -10.68 -5.38 13.47
C TYR A 597 -9.48 -5.35 12.53
N THR A 598 -9.60 -4.70 11.37
CA THR A 598 -8.50 -4.60 10.40
C THR A 598 -7.37 -3.71 10.91
N THR A 599 -7.68 -2.65 11.66
CA THR A 599 -6.66 -1.82 12.31
C THR A 599 -5.92 -2.61 13.39
N PHE A 600 -6.62 -3.44 14.13
CA PHE A 600 -6.04 -4.34 15.14
C PHE A 600 -5.13 -5.40 14.50
N LEU A 601 -5.57 -6.06 13.42
CA LEU A 601 -4.77 -7.04 12.68
C LEU A 601 -3.54 -6.42 12.05
N ALA A 602 -3.67 -5.26 11.41
CA ALA A 602 -2.54 -4.53 10.81
C ALA A 602 -1.50 -4.16 11.88
N TYR A 603 -1.93 -3.76 13.07
CA TYR A 603 -1.02 -3.45 14.18
C TYR A 603 -0.33 -4.68 14.74
N SER A 604 -1.03 -5.81 14.89
CA SER A 604 -0.45 -7.07 15.38
C SER A 604 0.56 -7.67 14.38
N THR A 605 0.31 -7.59 13.08
CA THR A 605 1.26 -8.03 12.03
C THR A 605 2.53 -7.18 12.00
N VAL A 606 2.42 -5.86 12.16
CA VAL A 606 3.59 -4.96 12.27
C VAL A 606 4.39 -5.27 13.55
N ARG A 607 3.77 -5.77 14.62
CA ARG A 607 4.45 -6.15 15.85
C ARG A 607 5.32 -7.40 15.71
N LEU A 608 4.93 -8.33 14.88
CA LEU A 608 5.65 -9.58 14.65
C LEU A 608 6.84 -9.44 13.69
N SER A 609 6.85 -8.39 12.85
CA SER A 609 7.88 -8.18 11.82
C SER A 609 8.97 -7.17 12.17
N SER A 610 8.93 -6.50 13.33
CA SER A 610 9.86 -5.41 13.67
C SER A 610 10.47 -5.53 15.07
N ASP A 611 11.49 -6.35 15.20
CA ASP A 611 12.40 -6.35 16.37
C ASP A 611 13.44 -5.21 16.26
N GLY A 612 13.04 -3.97 16.26
CA GLY A 612 14.06 -2.93 16.23
C GLY A 612 13.66 -1.46 16.18
N LEU A 613 12.40 -1.10 16.09
CA LEU A 613 12.02 0.31 16.00
C LEU A 613 11.40 0.83 17.31
N HIS A 614 12.03 1.84 17.90
CA HIS A 614 11.51 2.63 19.03
C HIS A 614 10.09 3.10 18.75
N ARG A 615 9.15 2.62 19.54
CA ARG A 615 7.71 2.88 19.39
C ARG A 615 7.33 4.14 20.15
N SER A 616 6.71 5.07 19.45
CA SER A 616 6.09 6.23 20.09
C SER A 616 4.93 5.77 20.99
N ASP A 617 4.77 6.43 22.16
CA ASP A 617 3.67 6.18 23.10
C ASP A 617 2.28 6.32 22.47
N CYS A 618 2.19 7.01 21.34
CA CYS A 618 1.00 7.14 20.53
C CYS A 618 0.50 5.79 19.96
N ALA A 619 1.41 4.91 19.50
CA ALA A 619 1.04 3.61 18.96
C ALA A 619 0.53 2.66 20.05
N ARG A 620 1.10 2.69 21.27
CA ARG A 620 0.62 1.93 22.44
C ARG A 620 -0.76 2.42 22.89
N SER A 621 -0.98 3.72 22.92
CA SER A 621 -2.26 4.32 23.29
C SER A 621 -3.38 3.91 22.31
N ILE A 622 -3.09 3.86 21.03
CA ILE A 622 -4.09 3.46 20.00
C ILE A 622 -4.42 1.97 20.14
N TYR A 623 -3.41 1.12 20.31
CA TYR A 623 -3.64 -0.30 20.57
C TYR A 623 -4.54 -0.54 21.79
N PHE A 624 -4.25 0.14 22.88
CA PHE A 624 -5.03 0.03 24.12
C PHE A 624 -6.46 0.51 23.91
N ASN A 625 -6.65 1.63 23.19
CA ASN A 625 -7.98 2.17 22.89
C ASN A 625 -8.76 1.26 21.91
N CYS A 626 -8.11 0.68 20.92
CA CYS A 626 -8.73 -0.30 20.03
C CYS A 626 -9.15 -1.55 20.77
N MET A 627 -8.33 -2.06 21.70
CA MET A 627 -8.66 -3.21 22.56
C MET A 627 -9.82 -2.89 23.49
N GLN A 628 -9.83 -1.73 24.13
CA GLN A 628 -10.95 -1.33 24.97
C GLN A 628 -12.25 -1.21 24.19
N LEU A 629 -12.20 -0.65 22.98
CA LEU A 629 -13.37 -0.51 22.12
C LEU A 629 -13.87 -1.90 21.66
N TYR A 630 -12.97 -2.78 21.24
CA TYR A 630 -13.31 -4.14 20.85
C TYR A 630 -13.98 -4.90 21.99
N VAL A 631 -13.39 -4.90 23.19
CA VAL A 631 -13.95 -5.58 24.38
C VAL A 631 -15.31 -4.98 24.77
N ARG A 632 -15.46 -3.65 24.75
CA ARG A 632 -16.72 -2.98 25.07
C ARG A 632 -17.83 -3.27 24.04
N LEU A 633 -17.51 -3.19 22.74
CA LEU A 633 -18.45 -3.51 21.67
C LEU A 633 -18.86 -4.98 21.70
N HIS A 634 -17.93 -5.88 21.94
CA HIS A 634 -18.21 -7.31 22.06
C HIS A 634 -19.10 -7.61 23.28
N THR A 635 -18.85 -6.94 24.42
CA THR A 635 -19.67 -7.07 25.62
C THR A 635 -21.10 -6.54 25.39
N VAL A 636 -21.23 -5.42 24.69
CA VAL A 636 -22.54 -4.84 24.35
C VAL A 636 -23.31 -5.72 23.36
N MET A 637 -22.64 -6.27 22.35
CA MET A 637 -23.25 -7.21 21.39
C MET A 637 -23.78 -8.47 22.11
N ILE A 638 -23.01 -9.03 23.03
CA ILE A 638 -23.45 -10.17 23.85
C ILE A 638 -24.64 -9.79 24.73
N SER A 639 -24.61 -8.61 25.36
CA SER A 639 -25.73 -8.17 26.22
C SER A 639 -27.00 -7.85 25.42
N THR A 640 -26.86 -7.24 24.24
CA THR A 640 -27.99 -6.94 23.33
C THR A 640 -28.56 -8.23 22.71
N ALA A 641 -27.70 -9.18 22.33
CA ALA A 641 -28.11 -10.50 21.89
C ALA A 641 -28.85 -11.27 23.01
N ARG A 642 -28.36 -11.19 24.25
CA ARG A 642 -29.04 -11.76 25.43
C ARG A 642 -30.42 -11.11 25.69
N SER A 643 -30.52 -9.79 25.64
CA SER A 643 -31.81 -9.11 25.86
C SER A 643 -32.82 -9.39 24.73
N ARG A 644 -32.38 -9.51 23.47
CA ARG A 644 -33.23 -9.93 22.35
C ARG A 644 -33.64 -11.41 22.42
N LEU A 645 -32.77 -12.28 22.92
CA LEU A 645 -33.09 -13.70 23.16
C LEU A 645 -34.08 -13.87 24.34
N GLN A 646 -34.04 -12.98 25.33
CA GLN A 646 -35.03 -12.95 26.44
C GLN A 646 -36.38 -12.37 26.02
N SER A 647 -36.43 -11.50 25.00
CA SER A 647 -37.67 -10.93 24.48
C SER A 647 -38.34 -11.75 23.36
N CYS A 648 -37.62 -12.70 22.76
CA CYS A 648 -38.15 -13.68 21.83
C CYS A 648 -38.14 -15.06 22.50
N GLU A 649 -39.29 -15.68 22.73
CA GLU A 649 -39.44 -17.08 23.14
C GLU A 649 -38.90 -18.01 22.00
N VAL A 650 -37.59 -18.04 21.77
CA VAL A 650 -36.95 -18.91 20.80
C VAL A 650 -36.16 -19.99 21.52
N ASN A 651 -36.47 -21.24 21.19
CA ASN A 651 -35.95 -22.49 21.71
C ASN A 651 -34.46 -22.44 22.10
N MET A 652 -34.14 -22.72 23.35
CA MET A 652 -32.79 -22.68 23.96
C MET A 652 -31.74 -23.53 23.23
N GLN A 653 -32.12 -24.53 22.47
CA GLN A 653 -31.17 -25.41 21.74
C GLN A 653 -30.48 -24.75 20.59
N SER A 654 -31.10 -23.79 19.90
CA SER A 654 -30.46 -23.04 18.80
C SER A 654 -29.52 -21.95 19.32
N ALA A 655 -29.79 -21.40 20.51
CA ALA A 655 -28.97 -20.38 21.15
C ALA A 655 -27.65 -20.94 21.70
N VAL A 656 -27.65 -22.15 22.23
CA VAL A 656 -26.47 -22.86 22.73
C VAL A 656 -25.52 -23.23 21.59
N SER A 657 -26.07 -23.65 20.43
CA SER A 657 -25.26 -23.96 19.23
C SER A 657 -24.59 -22.71 18.66
N MET A 658 -25.26 -21.55 18.69
CA MET A 658 -24.69 -20.28 18.19
C MET A 658 -23.66 -19.70 19.17
N GLN A 659 -23.81 -19.91 20.46
CA GLN A 659 -22.87 -19.48 21.48
C GLN A 659 -21.58 -20.34 21.50
N LEU A 660 -21.69 -21.64 21.19
CA LEU A 660 -20.56 -22.56 21.04
C LEU A 660 -19.74 -22.26 19.78
N ILE A 661 -20.37 -21.85 18.69
CA ILE A 661 -19.67 -21.49 17.43
C ILE A 661 -18.89 -20.17 17.60
N LEU A 662 -19.44 -19.19 18.30
CA LEU A 662 -18.77 -17.90 18.54
C LEU A 662 -17.61 -18.02 19.56
N THR A 663 -17.77 -18.86 20.61
CA THR A 663 -16.74 -19.04 21.63
C THR A 663 -15.61 -19.96 21.19
N SER A 664 -15.84 -20.94 20.31
CA SER A 664 -14.80 -21.88 19.89
C SER A 664 -13.81 -21.28 18.85
N HIS A 665 -14.24 -20.33 18.04
CA HIS A 665 -13.37 -19.71 17.03
C HIS A 665 -12.53 -18.54 17.58
N ASP A 666 -13.03 -17.80 18.55
CA ASP A 666 -12.35 -16.62 19.09
C ASP A 666 -11.47 -16.93 20.32
N CYS A 667 -11.86 -17.90 21.17
CA CYS A 667 -11.05 -18.28 22.33
C CYS A 667 -9.73 -19.00 21.99
N SER A 668 -9.65 -19.71 20.88
CA SER A 668 -8.38 -20.34 20.45
C SER A 668 -7.32 -19.35 19.99
N ARG A 669 -7.75 -18.19 19.46
CA ARG A 669 -6.84 -17.10 19.05
C ARG A 669 -6.47 -16.16 20.19
N LEU A 670 -7.35 -15.94 21.17
CA LEU A 670 -7.08 -15.12 22.35
C LEU A 670 -6.13 -15.82 23.34
N ARG A 671 -6.21 -17.14 23.51
CA ARG A 671 -5.27 -17.89 24.36
C ARG A 671 -3.83 -17.93 23.85
N ALA A 672 -3.63 -17.78 22.55
CA ALA A 672 -2.29 -17.69 21.96
C ALA A 672 -1.60 -16.32 22.22
N VAL A 673 -2.36 -15.30 22.57
CA VAL A 673 -1.85 -13.95 22.88
C VAL A 673 -1.54 -13.80 24.38
N ASP A 674 -2.29 -14.46 25.27
CA ASP A 674 -2.07 -14.38 26.74
C ASP A 674 -0.88 -15.20 27.22
N ILE A 675 -0.44 -16.22 26.48
CA ILE A 675 0.72 -17.06 26.86
C ILE A 675 2.08 -16.39 26.55
N MET A 676 2.10 -15.29 25.81
CA MET A 676 3.34 -14.55 25.48
C MET A 676 3.55 -13.24 26.28
N THR A 677 2.77 -13.00 27.34
CA THR A 677 2.88 -11.78 28.18
C THR A 677 3.02 -12.09 29.68
N VAL A 678 3.68 -13.19 30.01
CA VAL A 678 4.26 -13.38 31.36
C VAL A 678 5.76 -13.59 31.22
#